data_6b0584bb4f328f2b897e0672b0445281
#
_entry.id   6b0584bb4f328f2b897e0672b0445281
#
_cell.length_a   1.000
_cell.length_b   1.000
_cell.length_c   1.000
_cell.angle_alpha   90.00
_cell.angle_beta   90.00
_cell.angle_gamma   90.00
#
_symmetry.space_group_name_H-M   'P 1'
#
loop_
_entity.id
_entity.type
_entity.pdbx_description
1 polymer ?
#
loop_
_entity_poly.entity_id
_entity_poly.type
_entity_poly.pdbx_seq_one_letter_code
_entity_poly.pdbx_strand_id
1 'polypeptide(L)'
;MPTQRWDASTYGNHRYLVQVAKAADAVRVSIPWRRRDAHPDQVAVIVTAPDGSVVGNVLRGVIDQASGELVFAAKQAGTYAIYYQPYLSNGRSNYPTVTYLAPKDGADPAWAHKVGVDASTWQRLPQARVLRYEAVDDFDAYTDMERTATPQELQHLLAAKAGASLLLFPETRAFPVRMFDQIPERWATRGAGGEFADHALRGEYLSFQVGVWAPRNAVSDVRVAAADLHGPDGSIIPASALTCFNRDGIDYAGQPFTTRVDVAQGRVQPLWMGLDIPADAKPGVYRGELTISADGVSAQKVPLVITVGTGKAVAHGDDDPSKLTRLRWLDSRLAQDDELVNPFTAVTVQGARLGILGRQVQLADNGLPLQIESQFDERMTQLAKQPRPLLAAPMQLLVQDAGGVHALTAHGVPNVQRDGPARVHWQVAGSAGPLKSEIKASLEADGTLAYAIALTANKPVMLSDIRLQIPLRNDIAQYELGLGRIGDHTPADFSWKWNVENNQDGAWIGAVNAGLEFHLRDDHYLRPLNTNFYHQQPLRMPTSWDNGGQGGITFKRDSAGYLVNAFSGSRTMRAGETLHYDVVMRVTPFKTIQPAEHFAERYFHKYDNLDMIKADGANVVNIHHATPINPWINYPFLTVPSLHGYINAAHQRGMEVKIYDTIRELSDRAPELPMLESLGHEIISGGKGGGFSWLQEHLDGDYIAAWHVPENRDAAVIDSGQSRWNNYYIEGLDWLARNVDIDGLYLDDVAYDRTTMKRVRKVLQAHRPHPLIDLHSASQFDARDGYINSALLYMELFPYIDRLWFGEEFDYEKTSPSYWLTEISGIPYGLMGEMLQNDGNPWRGMLFGMTSRLGWSKGSDPRPLWKLWDSFGIQQADMIGWWVHDTPVRSDRDDVLVTSYVRNGKTLIALASWAPDKTDVKLHIDWKALRLKPDHAKLVAPAVEGFQPAAEFKPGDTIPVKPGKGWLLILD
;
A
#
# COMPACT_ATOMS: atom_id res chain seq x y z
N MET A 1 -0.48 27.39 -21.95
CA MET A 1 -1.96 27.38 -21.84
C MET A 1 -2.58 27.45 -23.22
N PRO A 2 -3.60 26.64 -23.52
CA PRO A 2 -4.31 26.69 -24.79
C PRO A 2 -5.03 28.05 -24.95
N THR A 3 -5.10 28.54 -26.19
CA THR A 3 -5.84 29.77 -26.49
C THR A 3 -7.35 29.63 -26.32
N GLN A 4 -7.85 28.43 -26.40
CA GLN A 4 -9.27 28.08 -26.23
C GLN A 4 -9.36 26.66 -25.68
N ARG A 5 -10.12 26.47 -24.61
CA ARG A 5 -10.41 25.13 -24.06
C ARG A 5 -11.25 24.34 -25.05
N TRP A 6 -11.04 23.01 -25.07
CA TRP A 6 -11.85 22.06 -25.84
C TRP A 6 -12.18 20.84 -25.02
N ASP A 7 -13.09 20.05 -25.50
CA ASP A 7 -13.46 18.78 -24.90
C ASP A 7 -12.48 17.68 -25.30
N ALA A 8 -11.59 17.31 -24.38
CA ALA A 8 -10.60 16.26 -24.59
C ALA A 8 -11.24 14.87 -24.79
N SER A 9 -12.45 14.64 -24.26
CA SER A 9 -13.15 13.36 -24.45
C SER A 9 -13.60 13.14 -25.90
N THR A 10 -13.75 14.22 -26.66
CA THR A 10 -14.16 14.19 -28.08
C THR A 10 -12.96 14.28 -29.02
N TYR A 11 -11.97 15.12 -28.69
CA TYR A 11 -10.90 15.48 -29.63
C TYR A 11 -9.51 14.96 -29.22
N GLY A 12 -9.36 14.40 -28.04
CA GLY A 12 -8.05 14.05 -27.47
C GLY A 12 -7.38 15.22 -26.78
N ASN A 13 -6.18 14.98 -26.23
CA ASN A 13 -5.47 15.94 -25.38
C ASN A 13 -4.62 16.94 -26.16
N HIS A 14 -4.38 16.73 -27.47
CA HIS A 14 -3.37 17.44 -28.24
C HIS A 14 -3.90 18.00 -29.56
N ARG A 15 -3.43 19.20 -29.94
CA ARG A 15 -3.74 19.79 -31.25
C ARG A 15 -2.62 20.67 -31.79
N TYR A 16 -2.62 20.83 -33.11
CA TYR A 16 -1.88 21.90 -33.79
C TYR A 16 -2.83 22.95 -34.33
N LEU A 17 -2.51 24.21 -34.14
CA LEU A 17 -3.19 25.32 -34.81
C LEU A 17 -2.49 25.62 -36.12
N VAL A 18 -3.26 25.76 -37.21
CA VAL A 18 -2.75 26.07 -38.53
C VAL A 18 -3.50 27.27 -39.15
N GLN A 19 -2.82 28.12 -39.86
CA GLN A 19 -3.39 29.32 -40.52
C GLN A 19 -3.67 29.05 -42.01
N VAL A 20 -4.91 29.17 -42.41
CA VAL A 20 -5.32 29.20 -43.80
C VAL A 20 -5.49 30.66 -44.23
N ALA A 21 -4.70 31.12 -45.21
CA ALA A 21 -4.70 32.49 -45.63
C ALA A 21 -5.95 32.90 -46.48
N LYS A 22 -6.45 31.98 -47.30
CA LYS A 22 -7.64 32.18 -48.14
C LYS A 22 -8.44 30.86 -48.21
N ALA A 23 -9.77 31.00 -48.32
CA ALA A 23 -10.64 29.85 -48.60
C ALA A 23 -10.22 29.14 -49.89
N ALA A 24 -10.23 27.80 -49.87
CA ALA A 24 -9.92 26.98 -51.04
C ALA A 24 -10.67 25.63 -50.98
N ASP A 25 -10.89 25.00 -52.10
CA ASP A 25 -11.50 23.66 -52.17
C ASP A 25 -10.64 22.62 -51.38
N ALA A 26 -9.34 22.78 -51.43
CA ALA A 26 -8.39 21.94 -50.68
C ALA A 26 -7.16 22.78 -50.30
N VAL A 27 -6.69 22.53 -49.10
CA VAL A 27 -5.45 23.14 -48.51
C VAL A 27 -4.60 22.00 -47.95
N ARG A 28 -3.30 22.07 -48.25
CA ARG A 28 -2.31 21.13 -47.71
C ARG A 28 -1.66 21.70 -46.42
N VAL A 29 -1.34 20.83 -45.49
CA VAL A 29 -0.47 21.16 -44.37
C VAL A 29 0.48 20.00 -44.08
N SER A 30 1.73 20.32 -43.74
CA SER A 30 2.72 19.40 -43.21
C SER A 30 3.04 19.81 -41.77
N ILE A 31 2.80 18.96 -40.82
CA ILE A 31 2.91 19.21 -39.38
C ILE A 31 4.14 18.48 -38.85
N PRO A 32 5.19 19.17 -38.35
CA PRO A 32 6.36 18.56 -37.74
C PRO A 32 6.09 18.22 -36.27
N TRP A 33 5.21 17.27 -36.02
CA TRP A 33 4.67 17.00 -34.68
C TRP A 33 5.59 16.20 -33.75
N ARG A 34 6.55 15.42 -34.25
CA ARG A 34 7.54 14.69 -33.45
C ARG A 34 6.90 13.83 -32.35
N ARG A 35 5.96 12.99 -32.75
CA ARG A 35 5.15 12.16 -31.84
C ARG A 35 5.92 10.97 -31.32
N ARG A 36 5.69 10.65 -30.03
CA ARG A 36 6.29 9.46 -29.39
C ARG A 36 5.50 8.17 -29.58
N ASP A 37 4.21 8.25 -29.92
CA ASP A 37 3.39 7.06 -30.16
C ASP A 37 3.93 6.22 -31.32
N ALA A 38 3.96 4.90 -31.15
CA ALA A 38 4.63 3.97 -32.05
C ALA A 38 4.00 3.92 -33.47
N HIS A 39 2.66 4.11 -33.57
CA HIS A 39 1.87 3.93 -34.78
C HIS A 39 0.93 5.11 -35.04
N PRO A 40 1.45 6.33 -35.28
CA PRO A 40 0.63 7.52 -35.51
C PRO A 40 -0.22 7.42 -36.77
N ASP A 41 0.17 6.57 -37.72
CA ASP A 41 -0.58 6.25 -38.93
C ASP A 41 -1.89 5.46 -38.67
N GLN A 42 -1.95 4.75 -37.54
CA GLN A 42 -3.10 3.96 -37.12
C GLN A 42 -4.09 4.73 -36.22
N VAL A 43 -3.76 5.99 -35.88
CA VAL A 43 -4.58 6.84 -35.02
C VAL A 43 -5.23 7.97 -35.83
N ALA A 44 -6.49 8.27 -35.52
CA ALA A 44 -7.27 9.29 -36.21
C ALA A 44 -6.71 10.70 -35.96
N VAL A 45 -7.00 11.58 -36.92
CA VAL A 45 -6.83 13.05 -36.84
C VAL A 45 -8.19 13.70 -37.09
N ILE A 46 -8.51 14.75 -36.35
CA ILE A 46 -9.74 15.53 -36.51
C ILE A 46 -9.37 16.97 -36.85
N VAL A 47 -9.95 17.50 -37.92
CA VAL A 47 -9.76 18.89 -38.33
C VAL A 47 -11.02 19.70 -38.02
N THR A 48 -10.89 20.82 -37.32
CA THR A 48 -12.00 21.78 -37.14
C THR A 48 -11.70 23.11 -37.81
N ALA A 49 -12.76 23.70 -38.35
CA ALA A 49 -12.73 25.01 -38.98
C ALA A 49 -12.71 26.15 -37.93
N PRO A 50 -12.49 27.42 -38.35
CA PRO A 50 -12.46 28.55 -37.41
C PRO A 50 -13.77 28.76 -36.63
N ASP A 51 -14.89 28.31 -37.12
CA ASP A 51 -16.19 28.34 -36.45
C ASP A 51 -16.44 27.13 -35.49
N GLY A 52 -15.46 26.22 -35.34
CA GLY A 52 -15.53 25.03 -34.52
C GLY A 52 -16.15 23.81 -35.17
N SER A 53 -16.70 23.95 -36.42
CA SER A 53 -17.27 22.83 -37.12
C SER A 53 -16.21 21.80 -37.57
N VAL A 54 -16.53 20.51 -37.50
CA VAL A 54 -15.63 19.44 -37.97
C VAL A 54 -15.60 19.45 -39.51
N VAL A 55 -14.37 19.39 -40.02
CA VAL A 55 -14.18 19.31 -41.51
C VAL A 55 -14.29 17.86 -41.94
N GLY A 56 -15.32 17.52 -42.69
CA GLY A 56 -15.57 16.14 -43.18
C GLY A 56 -14.61 15.71 -44.30
N ASN A 57 -14.19 16.65 -45.15
CA ASN A 57 -13.30 16.38 -46.27
C ASN A 57 -11.84 16.53 -45.84
N VAL A 58 -11.22 15.44 -45.40
CA VAL A 58 -9.82 15.33 -44.98
C VAL A 58 -9.19 14.11 -45.64
N LEU A 59 -8.05 14.28 -46.31
CA LEU A 59 -7.21 13.21 -46.82
C LEU A 59 -5.91 13.19 -46.01
N ARG A 60 -5.43 11.96 -45.75
CA ARG A 60 -4.19 11.71 -45.02
C ARG A 60 -3.09 11.31 -46.00
N GLY A 61 -1.96 12.01 -45.98
CA GLY A 61 -0.73 11.61 -46.67
C GLY A 61 0.16 10.72 -45.81
N VAL A 62 1.45 10.97 -45.89
CA VAL A 62 2.41 10.28 -45.01
C VAL A 62 2.21 10.80 -43.58
N ILE A 63 1.93 9.88 -42.69
CA ILE A 63 1.81 10.13 -41.24
C ILE A 63 2.81 9.19 -40.56
N ASP A 64 3.82 9.76 -39.95
CA ASP A 64 4.82 9.06 -39.17
C ASP A 64 5.11 9.81 -37.84
N GLN A 65 6.04 9.33 -37.06
CA GLN A 65 6.44 9.98 -35.81
C GLN A 65 7.03 11.37 -36.01
N ALA A 66 7.74 11.62 -37.12
CA ALA A 66 8.38 12.90 -37.39
C ALA A 66 7.38 13.96 -37.85
N SER A 67 6.43 13.58 -38.73
CA SER A 67 5.51 14.53 -39.38
C SER A 67 4.18 13.89 -39.79
N GLY A 68 3.20 14.76 -40.02
CA GLY A 68 1.93 14.39 -40.61
C GLY A 68 1.55 15.28 -41.78
N GLU A 69 1.24 14.69 -42.93
CA GLU A 69 0.76 15.40 -44.07
C GLU A 69 -0.76 15.21 -44.25
N LEU A 70 -1.48 16.33 -44.32
CA LEU A 70 -2.92 16.35 -44.45
C LEU A 70 -3.34 17.29 -45.56
N VAL A 71 -4.44 16.93 -46.23
CA VAL A 71 -5.16 17.84 -47.13
C VAL A 71 -6.61 17.91 -46.67
N PHE A 72 -7.14 19.10 -46.53
CA PHE A 72 -8.51 19.33 -46.06
C PHE A 72 -9.21 20.43 -46.78
N ALA A 73 -10.55 20.37 -46.84
CA ALA A 73 -11.39 21.43 -47.44
C ALA A 73 -11.38 22.67 -46.50
N ALA A 74 -11.02 23.81 -47.03
CA ALA A 74 -10.98 25.06 -46.27
C ALA A 74 -11.99 26.09 -46.83
N LYS A 75 -13.25 25.98 -46.40
CA LYS A 75 -14.35 26.84 -46.88
C LYS A 75 -14.23 28.30 -46.48
N GLN A 76 -13.38 28.62 -45.52
CA GLN A 76 -13.12 29.97 -45.03
C GLN A 76 -11.64 30.15 -44.65
N ALA A 77 -11.16 31.43 -44.74
CA ALA A 77 -9.86 31.78 -44.21
C ALA A 77 -9.90 31.83 -42.67
N GLY A 78 -8.79 31.53 -42.01
CA GLY A 78 -8.74 31.59 -40.57
C GLY A 78 -7.85 30.53 -39.96
N THR A 79 -7.94 30.40 -38.63
CA THR A 79 -7.20 29.39 -37.86
C THR A 79 -7.99 28.12 -37.75
N TYR A 80 -7.44 27.03 -38.28
CA TYR A 80 -7.98 25.69 -38.16
C TYR A 80 -7.23 24.95 -37.00
N ALA A 81 -7.93 24.01 -36.32
CA ALA A 81 -7.29 23.16 -35.33
C ALA A 81 -7.26 21.72 -35.85
N ILE A 82 -6.11 21.09 -35.69
CA ILE A 82 -5.84 19.71 -36.07
C ILE A 82 -5.52 18.94 -34.81
N TYR A 83 -6.52 18.16 -34.35
CA TYR A 83 -6.41 17.32 -33.17
C TYR A 83 -5.87 15.95 -33.57
N TYR A 84 -5.04 15.35 -32.72
CA TYR A 84 -4.51 14.02 -32.90
C TYR A 84 -4.60 13.22 -31.60
N GLN A 85 -4.58 11.90 -31.71
CA GLN A 85 -4.87 10.99 -30.62
C GLN A 85 -6.26 11.17 -29.97
N PRO A 86 -7.36 11.36 -30.76
CA PRO A 86 -8.70 11.29 -30.20
C PRO A 86 -8.96 9.88 -29.68
N TYR A 87 -9.67 9.77 -28.55
CA TYR A 87 -9.87 8.49 -27.88
C TYR A 87 -11.31 8.31 -27.40
N LEU A 88 -11.66 7.05 -27.10
CA LEU A 88 -12.84 6.67 -26.33
C LEU A 88 -12.38 6.19 -24.96
N SER A 89 -13.06 6.65 -23.91
CA SER A 89 -12.87 6.15 -22.55
C SER A 89 -14.06 5.25 -22.19
N ASN A 90 -13.79 3.98 -21.94
CA ASN A 90 -14.75 2.97 -21.52
C ASN A 90 -14.38 2.43 -20.14
N GLY A 91 -15.23 1.57 -19.58
CA GLY A 91 -15.02 0.98 -18.26
C GLY A 91 -15.61 1.83 -17.13
N ARG A 92 -15.22 1.54 -15.89
CA ARG A 92 -15.62 2.34 -14.74
C ARG A 92 -14.83 3.65 -14.71
N SER A 93 -15.45 4.73 -14.24
CA SER A 93 -14.78 6.05 -14.18
C SER A 93 -13.45 6.04 -13.44
N ASN A 94 -13.35 5.23 -12.39
CA ASN A 94 -12.16 5.07 -11.57
C ASN A 94 -11.18 3.96 -12.08
N TYR A 95 -11.56 3.22 -13.13
CA TYR A 95 -10.70 2.27 -13.86
C TYR A 95 -11.01 2.39 -15.36
N PRO A 96 -10.65 3.51 -16.00
CA PRO A 96 -10.96 3.71 -17.41
C PRO A 96 -10.11 2.81 -18.29
N THR A 97 -10.68 2.44 -19.44
CA THR A 97 -9.93 1.86 -20.55
C THR A 97 -10.00 2.84 -21.70
N VAL A 98 -8.88 3.49 -21.99
CA VAL A 98 -8.77 4.42 -23.13
C VAL A 98 -8.29 3.67 -24.35
N THR A 99 -9.01 3.90 -25.47
CA THR A 99 -8.67 3.36 -26.79
C THR A 99 -8.65 4.48 -27.81
N TYR A 100 -7.52 4.66 -28.50
CA TYR A 100 -7.39 5.68 -29.54
C TYR A 100 -8.19 5.30 -30.78
N LEU A 101 -8.84 6.30 -31.37
CA LEU A 101 -9.68 6.09 -32.53
C LEU A 101 -8.84 5.76 -33.78
N ALA A 102 -9.26 4.73 -34.50
CA ALA A 102 -8.68 4.44 -35.81
C ALA A 102 -9.09 5.48 -36.84
N PRO A 103 -8.26 5.72 -37.87
CA PRO A 103 -8.61 6.62 -38.96
C PRO A 103 -9.89 6.16 -39.66
N LYS A 104 -10.70 7.13 -40.10
CA LYS A 104 -11.89 6.86 -40.92
C LYS A 104 -11.78 7.65 -42.24
N ASP A 105 -12.01 7.00 -43.35
CA ASP A 105 -12.18 7.64 -44.64
C ASP A 105 -13.57 8.29 -44.68
N GLY A 106 -13.57 9.60 -44.37
CA GLY A 106 -14.82 10.38 -44.31
C GLY A 106 -14.98 11.42 -45.42
N ALA A 107 -13.98 11.54 -46.30
CA ALA A 107 -14.01 12.50 -47.39
C ALA A 107 -15.05 12.12 -48.46
N ASP A 108 -15.78 13.12 -48.98
CA ASP A 108 -16.65 12.94 -50.12
C ASP A 108 -15.85 12.37 -51.31
N PRO A 109 -16.28 11.24 -51.94
CA PRO A 109 -15.49 10.59 -52.97
C PRO A 109 -15.28 11.49 -54.23
N ALA A 110 -16.25 12.35 -54.58
CA ALA A 110 -16.10 13.26 -55.70
C ALA A 110 -15.09 14.37 -55.40
N TRP A 111 -15.07 14.86 -54.15
CA TRP A 111 -14.08 15.81 -53.70
C TRP A 111 -12.70 15.17 -53.64
N ALA A 112 -12.57 13.98 -53.08
CA ALA A 112 -11.30 13.26 -53.01
C ALA A 112 -10.71 12.98 -54.40
N HIS A 113 -11.57 12.57 -55.38
CA HIS A 113 -11.15 12.38 -56.76
C HIS A 113 -10.67 13.68 -57.42
N LYS A 114 -11.40 14.80 -57.18
CA LYS A 114 -11.01 16.13 -57.67
C LYS A 114 -9.69 16.61 -57.14
N VAL A 115 -9.43 16.40 -55.88
CA VAL A 115 -8.18 16.79 -55.17
C VAL A 115 -7.03 15.93 -55.62
N GLY A 116 -7.30 14.65 -55.89
CA GLY A 116 -6.32 13.62 -56.17
C GLY A 116 -5.78 13.02 -54.90
N VAL A 117 -5.42 11.73 -54.94
CA VAL A 117 -4.90 10.97 -53.80
C VAL A 117 -3.35 10.85 -53.82
N ASP A 118 -2.70 11.45 -54.80
CA ASP A 118 -1.25 11.37 -54.99
C ASP A 118 -0.55 12.59 -54.42
N ALA A 119 0.47 12.37 -53.58
CA ALA A 119 1.31 13.40 -52.97
C ALA A 119 1.88 14.39 -54.03
N SER A 120 2.15 13.96 -55.26
CA SER A 120 2.62 14.83 -56.33
C SER A 120 1.58 15.91 -56.77
N THR A 121 0.31 15.60 -56.70
CA THR A 121 -0.79 16.57 -56.97
C THR A 121 -0.95 17.58 -55.86
N TRP A 122 -0.69 17.18 -54.61
CA TRP A 122 -0.84 18.00 -53.41
C TRP A 122 0.19 19.12 -53.32
N GLN A 123 1.38 18.99 -53.91
CA GLN A 123 2.39 20.06 -53.96
C GLN A 123 1.88 21.37 -54.61
N ARG A 124 0.85 21.31 -55.44
CA ARG A 124 0.22 22.48 -56.12
C ARG A 124 -0.87 23.14 -55.31
N LEU A 125 -1.30 22.52 -54.20
CA LEU A 125 -2.35 23.05 -53.32
C LEU A 125 -1.86 24.24 -52.51
N PRO A 126 -2.74 25.19 -52.17
CA PRO A 126 -2.41 26.22 -51.16
C PRO A 126 -1.98 25.53 -49.86
N GLN A 127 -0.91 26.08 -49.27
CA GLN A 127 -0.33 25.55 -48.02
C GLN A 127 -0.83 26.34 -46.82
N ALA A 128 -1.32 25.65 -45.79
CA ALA A 128 -1.57 26.20 -44.46
C ALA A 128 -0.24 26.30 -43.70
N ARG A 129 -0.09 27.35 -42.93
CA ARG A 129 1.08 27.58 -42.09
C ARG A 129 0.81 27.05 -40.68
N VAL A 130 1.64 26.14 -40.19
CA VAL A 130 1.61 25.70 -38.81
C VAL A 130 1.95 26.87 -37.88
N LEU A 131 1.08 27.11 -36.89
CA LEU A 131 1.26 28.18 -35.92
C LEU A 131 1.97 27.68 -34.66
N ARG A 132 1.36 26.71 -33.99
CA ARG A 132 1.87 26.12 -32.73
C ARG A 132 1.15 24.84 -32.35
N TYR A 133 1.79 24.12 -31.46
CA TYR A 133 1.23 23.01 -30.67
C TYR A 133 0.50 23.56 -29.45
N GLU A 134 -0.59 22.90 -29.05
CA GLU A 134 -1.31 23.10 -27.79
C GLU A 134 -1.74 21.76 -27.20
N ALA A 135 -1.63 21.61 -25.89
CA ALA A 135 -2.28 20.55 -25.12
C ALA A 135 -3.51 21.11 -24.38
N VAL A 136 -4.37 20.22 -23.90
CA VAL A 136 -5.60 20.60 -23.18
C VAL A 136 -5.29 21.37 -21.90
N ASP A 137 -4.18 21.04 -21.24
CA ASP A 137 -3.55 21.82 -20.15
C ASP A 137 -2.03 21.62 -20.16
N ASP A 138 -1.34 22.28 -19.22
CA ASP A 138 0.12 22.24 -19.16
C ASP A 138 0.67 20.89 -18.69
N PHE A 139 -0.15 20.09 -17.97
CA PHE A 139 0.23 18.77 -17.48
C PHE A 139 0.17 17.69 -18.57
N ASP A 140 -0.78 17.82 -19.52
CA ASP A 140 -0.87 16.96 -20.70
C ASP A 140 0.09 17.39 -21.82
N ALA A 141 0.85 18.49 -21.66
CA ALA A 141 1.74 18.96 -22.69
C ALA A 141 3.01 18.10 -22.78
N TYR A 142 3.35 17.64 -23.99
CA TYR A 142 4.64 17.01 -24.23
C TYR A 142 5.79 17.99 -23.95
N THR A 143 6.75 17.52 -23.16
CA THR A 143 7.98 18.25 -22.83
C THR A 143 9.02 18.11 -23.96
N ASP A 144 10.11 18.87 -23.89
CA ASP A 144 11.25 18.72 -24.81
C ASP A 144 11.88 17.32 -24.79
N MET A 145 11.64 16.55 -23.72
CA MET A 145 12.12 15.19 -23.55
C MET A 145 11.17 14.14 -24.12
N GLU A 146 10.02 14.56 -24.66
CA GLU A 146 8.99 13.71 -25.26
C GLU A 146 8.76 14.00 -26.76
N ARG A 147 9.50 14.93 -27.33
CA ARG A 147 9.53 15.20 -28.76
C ARG A 147 10.63 14.40 -29.41
N THR A 148 10.28 13.51 -30.33
CA THR A 148 11.22 12.55 -30.93
C THR A 148 12.16 13.19 -31.96
N ALA A 149 13.40 12.74 -32.03
CA ALA A 149 14.30 13.04 -33.11
C ALA A 149 13.81 12.40 -34.43
N THR A 150 13.99 13.13 -35.55
CA THR A 150 13.71 12.58 -36.88
C THR A 150 14.76 11.53 -37.27
N PRO A 151 14.45 10.62 -38.21
CA PRO A 151 15.43 9.67 -38.75
C PRO A 151 16.70 10.34 -39.29
N GLN A 152 16.57 11.52 -39.91
CA GLN A 152 17.71 12.28 -40.43
C GLN A 152 18.60 12.83 -39.30
N GLU A 153 18.01 13.36 -38.24
CA GLU A 153 18.76 13.86 -37.07
C GLU A 153 19.49 12.72 -36.36
N LEU A 154 18.84 11.55 -36.23
CA LEU A 154 19.48 10.35 -35.67
C LEU A 154 20.66 9.89 -36.53
N GLN A 155 20.54 9.92 -37.86
CA GLN A 155 21.64 9.60 -38.77
C GLN A 155 22.82 10.56 -38.58
N HIS A 156 22.57 11.86 -38.46
CA HIS A 156 23.60 12.87 -38.21
C HIS A 156 24.28 12.64 -36.84
N LEU A 157 23.49 12.37 -35.80
CA LEU A 157 24.02 12.07 -34.44
C LEU A 157 24.93 10.83 -34.46
N LEU A 158 24.52 9.78 -35.11
CA LEU A 158 25.30 8.52 -35.25
C LEU A 158 26.54 8.69 -36.10
N ALA A 159 26.49 9.52 -37.16
CA ALA A 159 27.64 9.82 -38.01
C ALA A 159 28.70 10.64 -37.26
N ALA A 160 28.28 11.61 -36.45
CA ALA A 160 29.18 12.42 -35.61
C ALA A 160 29.92 11.59 -34.55
N LYS A 161 29.39 10.41 -34.17
CA LYS A 161 29.98 9.47 -33.20
C LYS A 161 30.13 8.07 -33.80
N ALA A 162 30.75 8.02 -35.00
CA ALA A 162 30.96 6.77 -35.71
C ALA A 162 31.74 5.76 -34.85
N GLY A 163 31.21 4.54 -34.75
CA GLY A 163 31.87 3.44 -34.01
C GLY A 163 31.58 3.44 -32.49
N ALA A 164 30.92 4.46 -31.91
CA ALA A 164 30.60 4.46 -30.49
C ALA A 164 29.54 3.39 -30.17
N SER A 165 29.85 2.52 -29.22
CA SER A 165 28.89 1.53 -28.68
C SER A 165 27.90 2.16 -27.67
N LEU A 166 28.29 3.25 -27.07
CA LEU A 166 27.55 3.95 -26.02
C LEU A 166 27.61 5.46 -26.26
N LEU A 167 26.47 6.13 -26.14
CA LEU A 167 26.39 7.60 -26.19
C LEU A 167 25.80 8.13 -24.88
N LEU A 168 26.42 9.19 -24.36
CA LEU A 168 26.05 9.81 -23.07
C LEU A 168 25.40 11.16 -23.28
N PHE A 169 24.36 11.43 -22.48
CA PHE A 169 23.61 12.69 -22.52
C PHE A 169 23.38 13.19 -21.08
N PRO A 170 24.30 14.03 -20.55
CA PRO A 170 24.08 14.66 -19.25
C PRO A 170 22.87 15.60 -19.29
N GLU A 171 21.97 15.49 -18.30
CA GLU A 171 20.79 16.36 -18.18
C GLU A 171 20.53 16.78 -16.73
N THR A 172 20.02 17.98 -16.56
CA THR A 172 19.53 18.48 -15.28
C THR A 172 18.19 17.85 -14.93
N ARG A 173 17.81 17.93 -13.66
CA ARG A 173 16.48 17.50 -13.14
C ARG A 173 15.29 18.16 -13.85
N ALA A 174 15.49 19.33 -14.48
CA ALA A 174 14.43 20.02 -15.23
C ALA A 174 14.03 19.30 -16.54
N PHE A 175 14.85 18.38 -17.03
CA PHE A 175 14.63 17.62 -18.25
C PHE A 175 14.73 16.12 -17.98
N PRO A 176 13.82 15.54 -17.17
CA PRO A 176 13.85 14.11 -16.88
C PRO A 176 13.64 13.28 -18.15
N VAL A 177 14.42 12.23 -18.32
CA VAL A 177 14.22 11.28 -19.42
C VAL A 177 12.88 10.59 -19.24
N ARG A 178 12.03 10.67 -20.27
CA ARG A 178 10.67 10.11 -20.30
C ARG A 178 10.44 9.11 -21.44
N MET A 179 11.44 8.91 -22.31
CA MET A 179 11.38 7.95 -23.42
C MET A 179 12.59 7.03 -23.33
N PHE A 180 12.36 5.72 -23.17
CA PHE A 180 13.41 4.74 -23.03
C PHE A 180 13.72 3.99 -24.33
N ASP A 181 12.91 4.18 -25.36
CA ASP A 181 13.04 3.57 -26.68
C ASP A 181 13.32 4.57 -27.81
N GLN A 182 13.30 5.87 -27.51
CA GLN A 182 13.45 6.94 -28.50
C GLN A 182 14.40 8.04 -28.00
N ILE A 183 15.03 8.73 -28.95
CA ILE A 183 15.92 9.85 -28.66
C ILE A 183 15.13 11.14 -28.77
N PRO A 184 15.17 12.04 -27.75
CA PRO A 184 14.58 13.35 -27.83
C PRO A 184 15.25 14.25 -28.90
N GLU A 185 14.47 15.08 -29.59
CA GLU A 185 14.94 16.15 -30.49
C GLU A 185 16.06 16.98 -29.84
N ARG A 186 15.88 17.30 -28.56
CA ARG A 186 16.85 18.04 -27.74
C ARG A 186 18.25 17.41 -27.77
N TRP A 187 18.35 16.10 -27.65
CA TRP A 187 19.62 15.39 -27.67
C TRP A 187 20.21 15.28 -29.06
N ALA A 188 19.38 15.06 -30.07
CA ALA A 188 19.83 15.01 -31.45
C ALA A 188 20.40 16.36 -31.90
N THR A 189 19.80 17.45 -31.46
CA THR A 189 20.25 18.82 -31.74
C THR A 189 21.54 19.20 -30.99
N ARG A 190 21.62 18.87 -29.70
CA ARG A 190 22.78 19.19 -28.85
C ARG A 190 23.98 18.29 -29.16
N GLY A 191 23.76 17.07 -29.58
CA GLY A 191 24.76 16.02 -29.73
C GLY A 191 25.07 15.27 -28.44
N ALA A 192 25.79 14.14 -28.56
CA ALA A 192 26.18 13.31 -27.43
C ALA A 192 27.45 13.79 -26.76
N GLY A 193 27.58 13.60 -25.45
CA GLY A 193 28.71 14.03 -24.62
C GLY A 193 28.48 15.42 -24.03
N GLY A 194 29.57 16.08 -23.63
CA GLY A 194 29.54 17.39 -22.98
C GLY A 194 29.68 17.30 -21.47
N GLU A 195 29.78 18.49 -20.86
CA GLU A 195 29.82 18.62 -19.40
C GLU A 195 28.40 18.67 -18.81
N PHE A 196 28.25 18.21 -17.57
CA PHE A 196 27.11 18.51 -16.75
C PHE A 196 27.42 19.78 -15.95
N ALA A 197 26.58 20.82 -16.09
CA ALA A 197 26.71 22.04 -15.35
C ALA A 197 25.37 22.42 -14.70
N ASP A 198 25.40 22.71 -13.40
CA ASP A 198 24.19 23.11 -12.65
C ASP A 198 24.54 23.98 -11.45
N HIS A 199 23.51 24.50 -10.78
CA HIS A 199 23.61 25.32 -9.58
C HIS A 199 22.98 24.58 -8.40
N ALA A 200 23.63 24.70 -7.23
CA ALA A 200 23.13 24.15 -5.98
C ALA A 200 23.30 25.15 -4.84
N LEU A 201 22.48 25.04 -3.81
CA LEU A 201 22.66 25.72 -2.53
C LEU A 201 23.55 24.87 -1.60
N ARG A 202 24.12 25.48 -0.60
CA ARG A 202 24.82 24.76 0.49
C ARG A 202 23.83 23.87 1.24
N GLY A 203 24.16 22.61 1.47
CA GLY A 203 23.29 21.63 2.11
C GLY A 203 22.12 21.17 1.22
N GLU A 204 22.12 21.46 -0.08
CA GLU A 204 21.17 20.93 -1.03
C GLU A 204 21.59 19.53 -1.49
N TYR A 205 20.62 18.62 -1.64
CA TYR A 205 20.82 17.36 -2.35
C TYR A 205 20.53 17.56 -3.83
N LEU A 206 21.58 17.71 -4.64
CA LEU A 206 21.44 17.98 -6.08
C LEU A 206 21.18 16.70 -6.85
N SER A 207 19.98 16.53 -7.39
CA SER A 207 19.62 15.42 -8.28
C SER A 207 19.84 15.79 -9.75
N PHE A 208 20.40 14.87 -10.53
CA PHE A 208 20.60 15.01 -11.97
C PHE A 208 20.73 13.62 -12.63
N GLN A 209 20.86 13.57 -13.95
CA GLN A 209 20.92 12.31 -14.66
C GLN A 209 21.92 12.34 -15.83
N VAL A 210 22.35 11.13 -16.24
CA VAL A 210 23.07 10.92 -17.50
C VAL A 210 22.30 9.87 -18.28
N GLY A 211 21.69 10.25 -19.40
CA GLY A 211 21.08 9.30 -20.33
C GLY A 211 22.18 8.50 -21.02
N VAL A 212 22.03 7.18 -21.00
CA VAL A 212 22.96 6.21 -21.62
C VAL A 212 22.22 5.53 -22.76
N TRP A 213 22.62 5.78 -23.99
CA TRP A 213 22.02 5.19 -25.18
C TRP A 213 22.96 4.16 -25.85
N ALA A 214 22.44 2.96 -26.12
CA ALA A 214 23.13 1.88 -26.78
C ALA A 214 22.65 1.72 -28.24
N PRO A 215 23.14 2.55 -29.21
CA PRO A 215 22.52 2.64 -30.54
C PRO A 215 22.71 1.43 -31.43
N ARG A 216 23.76 0.65 -31.25
CA ARG A 216 24.17 -0.40 -32.21
C ARG A 216 24.10 -1.82 -31.66
N ASN A 217 24.49 -2.01 -30.43
CA ASN A 217 24.51 -3.30 -29.75
C ASN A 217 24.08 -3.09 -28.29
N ALA A 218 23.55 -4.14 -27.69
CA ALA A 218 23.30 -4.13 -26.24
C ALA A 218 24.64 -3.97 -25.50
N VAL A 219 24.60 -3.31 -24.36
CA VAL A 219 25.74 -3.05 -23.47
C VAL A 219 25.40 -3.61 -22.09
N SER A 220 26.34 -4.31 -21.51
CA SER A 220 26.15 -4.98 -20.22
C SER A 220 26.94 -4.32 -19.10
N ASP A 221 26.37 -4.36 -17.89
CA ASP A 221 26.97 -3.90 -16.64
C ASP A 221 27.53 -2.46 -16.73
N VAL A 222 26.63 -1.52 -17.02
CA VAL A 222 26.98 -0.10 -17.01
C VAL A 222 27.30 0.34 -15.58
N ARG A 223 28.50 0.87 -15.37
CA ARG A 223 29.04 1.30 -14.07
C ARG A 223 29.31 2.79 -14.06
N VAL A 224 29.18 3.37 -12.88
CA VAL A 224 29.47 4.79 -12.62
C VAL A 224 30.53 4.88 -11.54
N ALA A 225 31.57 5.67 -11.79
CA ALA A 225 32.55 6.06 -10.78
C ALA A 225 32.67 7.58 -10.75
N ALA A 226 32.69 8.17 -9.59
CA ALA A 226 32.87 9.60 -9.38
C ALA A 226 34.31 9.90 -8.96
N ALA A 227 34.81 11.08 -9.34
CA ALA A 227 35.99 11.68 -8.73
C ALA A 227 35.56 12.76 -7.73
N ASP A 228 36.45 13.12 -6.81
CA ASP A 228 36.25 14.26 -5.92
C ASP A 228 36.01 15.55 -6.72
N LEU A 229 35.09 16.40 -6.26
CA LEU A 229 34.87 17.71 -6.86
C LEU A 229 35.72 18.75 -6.10
N HIS A 230 36.63 19.38 -6.83
CA HIS A 230 37.54 20.39 -6.29
C HIS A 230 36.95 21.80 -6.48
N GLY A 231 36.86 22.52 -5.37
CA GLY A 231 36.25 23.83 -5.27
C GLY A 231 37.21 24.95 -4.89
N PRO A 232 36.70 26.13 -4.51
CA PRO A 232 37.52 27.29 -4.10
C PRO A 232 38.40 26.97 -2.89
N ASP A 233 39.58 27.57 -2.87
CA ASP A 233 40.54 27.48 -1.74
C ASP A 233 40.87 26.05 -1.27
N GLY A 234 40.90 25.13 -2.22
CA GLY A 234 41.18 23.71 -1.93
C GLY A 234 40.05 22.97 -1.21
N SER A 235 38.83 23.50 -1.19
CA SER A 235 37.66 22.79 -0.68
C SER A 235 37.31 21.60 -1.59
N ILE A 236 36.82 20.51 -0.99
CA ILE A 236 36.51 19.28 -1.71
C ILE A 236 35.10 18.82 -1.31
N ILE A 237 34.31 18.39 -2.31
CA ILE A 237 33.15 17.54 -2.10
C ILE A 237 33.60 16.14 -2.52
N PRO A 238 33.65 15.16 -1.57
CA PRO A 238 34.22 13.87 -1.83
C PRO A 238 33.36 13.04 -2.82
N ALA A 239 33.97 12.15 -3.56
CA ALA A 239 33.28 11.25 -4.48
C ALA A 239 32.19 10.42 -3.80
N SER A 240 32.37 10.10 -2.51
CA SER A 240 31.40 9.38 -1.69
C SER A 240 30.11 10.17 -1.40
N ALA A 241 30.06 11.48 -1.68
CA ALA A 241 28.84 12.29 -1.61
C ALA A 241 27.91 12.07 -2.81
N LEU A 242 28.35 11.31 -3.82
CA LEU A 242 27.59 11.01 -5.01
C LEU A 242 27.04 9.59 -4.95
N THR A 243 25.74 9.44 -5.16
CA THR A 243 25.03 8.16 -5.27
C THR A 243 24.46 8.00 -6.68
N CYS A 244 24.54 6.80 -7.26
CA CYS A 244 23.83 6.45 -8.48
C CYS A 244 22.67 5.51 -8.14
N PHE A 245 21.45 6.02 -8.12
CA PHE A 245 20.25 5.28 -7.69
C PHE A 245 19.95 4.03 -8.53
N ASN A 246 20.32 4.02 -9.80
CA ASN A 246 20.12 2.86 -10.67
C ASN A 246 21.12 1.74 -10.42
N ARG A 247 22.17 2.00 -9.64
CA ARG A 247 23.24 1.03 -9.35
C ARG A 247 23.25 0.55 -7.93
N ASP A 248 23.18 1.49 -6.98
CA ASP A 248 23.42 1.24 -5.57
C ASP A 248 22.30 1.85 -4.75
N GLY A 249 22.08 1.30 -3.55
CA GLY A 249 21.08 1.82 -2.64
C GLY A 249 20.98 1.03 -1.34
N ILE A 250 19.98 1.41 -0.55
CA ILE A 250 19.57 0.72 0.67
C ILE A 250 18.17 0.16 0.43
N ASP A 251 18.00 -1.14 0.57
CA ASP A 251 16.71 -1.78 0.39
C ASP A 251 15.72 -1.43 1.52
N TYR A 252 14.46 -1.88 1.40
CA TYR A 252 13.42 -1.62 2.39
C TYR A 252 13.71 -2.27 3.77
N ALA A 253 14.59 -3.26 3.82
CA ALA A 253 15.05 -3.92 5.04
C ALA A 253 16.31 -3.25 5.65
N GLY A 254 16.80 -2.14 5.07
CA GLY A 254 17.94 -1.39 5.54
C GLY A 254 19.30 -1.97 5.10
N GLN A 255 19.32 -2.92 4.15
CA GLN A 255 20.54 -3.55 3.68
C GLN A 255 21.08 -2.86 2.42
N PRO A 256 22.40 -2.63 2.32
CA PRO A 256 23.00 -2.11 1.09
C PRO A 256 22.92 -3.16 -0.02
N PHE A 257 22.66 -2.70 -1.24
CA PHE A 257 22.65 -3.55 -2.42
C PHE A 257 23.24 -2.83 -3.64
N THR A 258 23.63 -3.61 -4.63
CA THR A 258 24.10 -3.13 -5.94
C THR A 258 23.33 -3.86 -7.03
N THR A 259 22.80 -3.10 -7.99
CA THR A 259 22.07 -3.63 -9.14
C THR A 259 22.93 -3.60 -10.40
N ARG A 260 22.85 -4.64 -11.20
CA ARG A 260 23.42 -4.69 -12.54
C ARG A 260 22.53 -3.88 -13.50
N VAL A 261 23.13 -2.99 -14.28
CA VAL A 261 22.45 -2.18 -15.31
C VAL A 261 22.87 -2.63 -16.68
N ASP A 262 21.98 -3.24 -17.43
CA ASP A 262 22.16 -3.61 -18.83
C ASP A 262 21.30 -2.69 -19.71
N VAL A 263 21.82 -2.29 -20.87
CA VAL A 263 21.12 -1.43 -21.83
C VAL A 263 20.94 -2.18 -23.14
N ALA A 264 19.71 -2.51 -23.48
CA ALA A 264 19.41 -3.20 -24.74
C ALA A 264 19.70 -2.31 -25.95
N GLN A 265 19.95 -2.94 -27.11
CA GLN A 265 20.15 -2.18 -28.34
C GLN A 265 18.97 -1.25 -28.64
N GLY A 266 19.28 -0.01 -28.99
CA GLY A 266 18.30 1.04 -29.28
C GLY A 266 17.71 1.72 -28.04
N ARG A 267 17.87 1.13 -26.86
CA ARG A 267 17.28 1.65 -25.61
C ARG A 267 18.14 2.74 -24.97
N VAL A 268 17.46 3.61 -24.26
CA VAL A 268 18.02 4.64 -23.37
C VAL A 268 17.83 4.21 -21.93
N GLN A 269 18.90 4.24 -21.15
CA GLN A 269 18.86 4.05 -19.70
C GLN A 269 19.30 5.34 -19.01
N PRO A 270 18.42 6.06 -18.33
CA PRO A 270 18.85 7.15 -17.46
C PRO A 270 19.58 6.57 -16.23
N LEU A 271 20.72 7.16 -15.92
CA LEU A 271 21.42 6.94 -14.66
C LEU A 271 21.19 8.17 -13.79
N TRP A 272 20.36 8.05 -12.79
CA TRP A 272 20.06 9.12 -11.86
C TRP A 272 21.09 9.21 -10.75
N MET A 273 21.63 10.41 -10.59
CA MET A 273 22.63 10.76 -9.60
C MET A 273 22.04 11.67 -8.54
N GLY A 274 22.51 11.51 -7.32
CA GLY A 274 22.30 12.44 -6.23
C GLY A 274 23.63 12.87 -5.65
N LEU A 275 23.87 14.16 -5.55
CA LEU A 275 25.07 14.74 -4.95
C LEU A 275 24.72 15.51 -3.69
N ASP A 276 25.17 15.04 -2.54
CA ASP A 276 24.96 15.70 -1.26
C ASP A 276 25.96 16.84 -1.10
N ILE A 277 25.48 18.09 -1.25
CA ILE A 277 26.29 19.28 -1.09
C ILE A 277 26.45 19.59 0.41
N PRO A 278 27.68 19.60 0.97
CA PRO A 278 27.85 19.88 2.39
C PRO A 278 27.26 21.24 2.81
N ALA A 279 26.65 21.30 3.98
CA ALA A 279 26.04 22.53 4.51
C ALA A 279 27.06 23.66 4.80
N ASP A 280 28.33 23.30 4.93
CA ASP A 280 29.48 24.17 5.12
C ASP A 280 30.33 24.36 3.84
N ALA A 281 29.86 23.84 2.68
CA ALA A 281 30.55 24.01 1.41
C ALA A 281 30.82 25.48 1.12
N LYS A 282 32.01 25.80 0.63
CA LYS A 282 32.37 27.17 0.24
C LYS A 282 31.62 27.57 -1.04
N PRO A 283 31.01 28.75 -1.10
CA PRO A 283 30.41 29.22 -2.35
C PRO A 283 31.46 29.37 -3.47
N GLY A 284 31.08 28.90 -4.66
CA GLY A 284 31.95 28.95 -5.86
C GLY A 284 31.78 27.71 -6.74
N VAL A 285 32.67 27.58 -7.71
CA VAL A 285 32.59 26.51 -8.71
C VAL A 285 33.39 25.30 -8.26
N TYR A 286 32.72 24.15 -8.19
CA TYR A 286 33.32 22.83 -7.96
C TYR A 286 33.41 22.05 -9.27
N ARG A 287 34.57 21.45 -9.51
CA ARG A 287 34.83 20.68 -10.74
C ARG A 287 35.29 19.27 -10.40
N GLY A 288 34.69 18.30 -11.06
CA GLY A 288 35.04 16.89 -10.98
C GLY A 288 34.64 16.17 -12.26
N GLU A 289 34.53 14.86 -12.21
CA GLU A 289 34.09 14.06 -13.37
C GLU A 289 33.39 12.77 -12.92
N LEU A 290 32.47 12.30 -13.74
CA LEU A 290 31.96 10.94 -13.72
C LEU A 290 32.69 10.13 -14.78
N THR A 291 33.04 8.89 -14.47
CA THR A 291 33.48 7.88 -15.42
C THR A 291 32.39 6.83 -15.58
N ILE A 292 31.83 6.71 -16.78
CA ILE A 292 30.83 5.71 -17.14
C ILE A 292 31.50 4.65 -17.98
N SER A 293 31.42 3.40 -17.59
CA SER A 293 32.03 2.22 -18.24
C SER A 293 31.01 1.10 -18.35
N ALA A 294 31.25 0.15 -19.23
CA ALA A 294 30.47 -1.07 -19.37
C ALA A 294 31.37 -2.21 -19.87
N ASP A 295 30.88 -3.43 -19.80
CA ASP A 295 31.65 -4.59 -20.24
C ASP A 295 32.00 -4.51 -21.74
N GLY A 296 33.31 -4.58 -22.06
CA GLY A 296 33.81 -4.49 -23.44
C GLY A 296 33.71 -3.10 -24.09
N VAL A 297 33.29 -2.06 -23.34
CA VAL A 297 33.16 -0.69 -23.83
C VAL A 297 34.18 0.22 -23.15
N SER A 298 34.90 1.03 -23.94
CA SER A 298 35.81 2.02 -23.38
C SER A 298 35.12 2.99 -22.47
N ALA A 299 35.70 3.26 -21.29
CA ALA A 299 35.17 4.22 -20.34
C ALA A 299 35.11 5.63 -20.95
N GLN A 300 34.00 6.33 -20.64
CA GLN A 300 33.77 7.71 -21.08
C GLN A 300 33.64 8.60 -19.85
N LYS A 301 34.12 9.85 -19.99
CA LYS A 301 34.10 10.86 -18.93
C LYS A 301 32.99 11.88 -19.17
N VAL A 302 32.30 12.27 -18.12
CA VAL A 302 31.37 13.38 -18.08
C VAL A 302 31.91 14.39 -17.06
N PRO A 303 32.48 15.54 -17.51
CA PRO A 303 32.89 16.58 -16.59
C PRO A 303 31.72 17.13 -15.79
N LEU A 304 31.90 17.35 -14.50
CA LEU A 304 30.94 17.96 -13.60
C LEU A 304 31.37 19.37 -13.23
N VAL A 305 30.49 20.34 -13.38
CA VAL A 305 30.67 21.76 -13.01
C VAL A 305 29.50 22.22 -12.15
N ILE A 306 29.69 22.20 -10.83
CA ILE A 306 28.64 22.57 -9.87
C ILE A 306 28.95 23.94 -9.29
N THR A 307 28.06 24.90 -9.49
CA THR A 307 28.17 26.24 -8.89
C THR A 307 27.39 26.26 -7.56
N VAL A 308 28.11 26.23 -6.44
CA VAL A 308 27.50 26.33 -5.11
C VAL A 308 27.27 27.80 -4.76
N GLY A 309 26.02 28.18 -4.52
CA GLY A 309 25.61 29.51 -4.13
C GLY A 309 25.90 29.84 -2.66
N THR A 310 25.70 31.14 -2.29
CA THR A 310 25.88 31.60 -0.89
C THR A 310 24.73 31.20 0.05
N GLY A 311 23.54 30.91 -0.52
CA GLY A 311 22.37 30.49 0.26
C GLY A 311 22.52 29.10 0.87
N LYS A 312 21.64 28.78 1.83
CA LYS A 312 21.45 27.42 2.37
C LYS A 312 20.12 26.85 1.91
N ALA A 313 20.10 25.58 1.55
CA ALA A 313 18.87 24.86 1.30
C ALA A 313 18.10 24.63 2.61
N VAL A 314 16.79 24.76 2.56
CA VAL A 314 15.89 24.34 3.64
C VAL A 314 15.69 22.83 3.51
N ALA A 315 15.92 22.09 4.59
CA ALA A 315 15.74 20.64 4.63
C ALA A 315 16.28 19.92 3.37
N HIS A 316 17.51 20.19 2.99
CA HIS A 316 18.17 19.69 1.76
C HIS A 316 17.48 20.09 0.44
N GLY A 317 16.48 20.98 0.47
CA GLY A 317 15.64 21.37 -0.68
C GLY A 317 14.32 20.58 -0.78
N ASP A 318 13.98 19.81 0.23
CA ASP A 318 12.76 18.97 0.28
C ASP A 318 11.45 19.77 0.36
N ASP A 319 11.53 21.08 0.59
CA ASP A 319 10.44 22.03 0.54
C ASP A 319 9.91 22.27 -0.89
N ASP A 320 10.68 21.88 -1.91
CA ASP A 320 10.33 22.03 -3.33
C ASP A 320 10.43 20.68 -4.07
N PRO A 321 9.31 19.98 -4.29
CA PRO A 321 9.29 18.68 -4.96
C PRO A 321 9.91 18.70 -6.37
N SER A 322 9.87 19.85 -7.08
CA SER A 322 10.44 19.99 -8.43
C SER A 322 11.97 19.85 -8.48
N LYS A 323 12.64 20.01 -7.34
CA LYS A 323 14.08 19.81 -7.22
C LYS A 323 14.50 18.35 -7.15
N LEU A 324 13.56 17.42 -6.96
CA LEU A 324 13.81 15.98 -6.83
C LEU A 324 14.83 15.61 -5.73
N THR A 325 15.00 16.48 -4.73
CA THR A 325 15.93 16.24 -3.61
C THR A 325 15.49 15.06 -2.74
N ARG A 326 14.18 14.79 -2.73
CA ARG A 326 13.55 13.69 -2.01
C ARG A 326 13.93 12.30 -2.55
N LEU A 327 14.57 12.20 -3.70
CA LEU A 327 15.12 10.92 -4.19
C LEU A 327 16.09 10.28 -3.18
N ARG A 328 16.79 11.08 -2.35
CA ARG A 328 17.61 10.55 -1.25
C ARG A 328 16.82 9.74 -0.22
N TRP A 329 15.49 9.97 -0.12
CA TRP A 329 14.61 9.22 0.79
C TRP A 329 14.50 7.75 0.42
N LEU A 330 14.76 7.38 -0.84
CA LEU A 330 14.79 5.99 -1.29
C LEU A 330 15.83 5.15 -0.51
N ASP A 331 16.90 5.76 -0.03
CA ASP A 331 17.97 5.08 0.71
C ASP A 331 17.90 5.30 2.22
N SER A 332 16.74 5.75 2.73
CA SER A 332 16.56 6.03 4.17
C SER A 332 16.58 4.77 5.02
N ARG A 333 17.28 4.87 6.14
CA ARG A 333 17.27 3.88 7.22
C ARG A 333 16.49 4.35 8.45
N LEU A 334 15.67 5.37 8.30
CA LEU A 334 14.86 5.92 9.38
C LEU A 334 13.98 4.83 10.01
N ALA A 335 14.01 4.74 11.35
CA ALA A 335 13.23 3.78 12.13
C ALA A 335 13.53 2.29 11.85
N GLN A 336 14.72 1.96 11.31
CA GLN A 336 15.19 0.57 11.12
C GLN A 336 15.72 -0.09 12.42
N ASP A 337 15.91 0.70 13.48
CA ASP A 337 16.39 0.22 14.78
C ASP A 337 15.41 -0.75 15.47
N ASP A 338 15.86 -1.39 16.56
CA ASP A 338 15.05 -2.27 17.41
C ASP A 338 14.47 -1.55 18.66
N GLU A 339 14.26 -0.23 18.57
CA GLU A 339 13.61 0.53 19.61
C GLU A 339 12.13 0.14 19.76
N LEU A 340 11.64 0.27 20.99
CA LEU A 340 10.26 -0.06 21.34
C LEU A 340 9.28 0.99 20.83
N VAL A 341 8.10 0.53 20.46
CA VAL A 341 6.92 1.39 20.23
C VAL A 341 5.88 1.13 21.31
N ASN A 342 5.18 2.18 21.74
CA ASN A 342 4.08 2.03 22.69
C ASN A 342 2.94 1.19 22.08
N PRO A 343 2.28 0.32 22.86
CA PRO A 343 2.44 0.14 24.32
C PRO A 343 3.42 -0.98 24.71
N PHE A 344 4.21 -1.50 23.76
CA PHE A 344 5.07 -2.67 24.01
C PHE A 344 6.19 -2.38 24.99
N THR A 345 6.55 -3.40 25.78
CA THR A 345 7.63 -3.37 26.77
C THR A 345 8.80 -4.22 26.31
N ALA A 346 9.98 -3.96 26.85
CA ALA A 346 11.18 -4.74 26.52
C ALA A 346 10.96 -6.23 26.77
N VAL A 347 11.44 -7.05 25.84
CA VAL A 347 11.41 -8.51 26.00
C VAL A 347 12.21 -8.89 27.26
N THR A 348 11.61 -9.62 28.18
CA THR A 348 12.29 -10.14 29.37
C THR A 348 12.80 -11.55 29.12
N VAL A 349 13.99 -11.87 29.64
CA VAL A 349 14.60 -13.21 29.50
C VAL A 349 14.95 -13.74 30.89
N GLN A 350 14.38 -14.89 31.27
CA GLN A 350 14.65 -15.61 32.49
C GLN A 350 14.96 -17.08 32.19
N GLY A 351 16.20 -17.38 31.83
CA GLY A 351 16.52 -18.70 31.26
C GLY A 351 15.79 -18.95 29.93
N ALA A 352 15.02 -20.03 29.87
CA ALA A 352 14.20 -20.36 28.70
C ALA A 352 12.82 -19.67 28.68
N ARG A 353 12.53 -18.79 29.63
CA ARG A 353 11.26 -18.05 29.72
C ARG A 353 11.41 -16.64 29.17
N LEU A 354 10.61 -16.32 28.15
CA LEU A 354 10.62 -15.06 27.42
C LEU A 354 9.29 -14.34 27.66
N GLY A 355 9.35 -13.14 28.26
CA GLY A 355 8.15 -12.35 28.56
C GLY A 355 8.06 -11.11 27.68
N ILE A 356 6.85 -10.81 27.21
CA ILE A 356 6.45 -9.62 26.46
C ILE A 356 5.17 -9.07 27.06
N LEU A 357 4.67 -7.93 26.57
CA LEU A 357 3.44 -7.32 27.10
C LEU A 357 2.28 -8.33 27.15
N GLY A 358 1.85 -8.67 28.38
CA GLY A 358 0.70 -9.56 28.65
C GLY A 358 0.85 -10.99 28.13
N ARG A 359 2.05 -11.43 27.68
CA ARG A 359 2.25 -12.77 27.12
C ARG A 359 3.63 -13.33 27.51
N GLN A 360 3.73 -14.64 27.49
CA GLN A 360 4.96 -15.32 27.82
C GLN A 360 5.15 -16.57 26.95
N VAL A 361 6.39 -16.82 26.53
CA VAL A 361 6.79 -18.02 25.81
C VAL A 361 7.85 -18.75 26.65
N GLN A 362 7.61 -20.01 26.97
CA GLN A 362 8.60 -20.90 27.57
C GLN A 362 9.14 -21.81 26.47
N LEU A 363 10.47 -21.82 26.30
CA LEU A 363 11.13 -22.68 25.32
C LEU A 363 11.42 -24.08 25.91
N ALA A 364 11.27 -25.11 25.08
CA ALA A 364 11.82 -26.43 25.32
C ALA A 364 13.33 -26.44 24.97
N ASP A 365 14.04 -27.54 25.31
CA ASP A 365 15.48 -27.67 25.00
C ASP A 365 15.74 -27.62 23.47
N ASN A 366 14.81 -28.09 22.65
CA ASN A 366 14.90 -28.02 21.19
C ASN A 366 14.57 -26.63 20.60
N GLY A 367 14.29 -25.63 21.44
CA GLY A 367 14.02 -24.28 21.04
C GLY A 367 12.58 -24.00 20.57
N LEU A 368 11.71 -25.01 20.47
CA LEU A 368 10.28 -24.83 20.18
C LEU A 368 9.53 -24.45 21.47
N PRO A 369 8.32 -23.88 21.39
CA PRO A 369 7.51 -23.57 22.55
C PRO A 369 7.13 -24.81 23.38
N LEU A 370 7.57 -24.82 24.64
CA LEU A 370 7.07 -25.75 25.68
C LEU A 370 5.70 -25.31 26.14
N GLN A 371 5.50 -24.01 26.31
CA GLN A 371 4.23 -23.38 26.65
C GLN A 371 4.20 -21.93 26.14
N ILE A 372 3.02 -21.48 25.79
CA ILE A 372 2.68 -20.08 25.51
C ILE A 372 1.58 -19.68 26.49
N GLU A 373 1.69 -18.50 27.09
CA GLU A 373 0.73 -18.02 28.08
C GLU A 373 0.26 -16.60 27.74
N SER A 374 -1.05 -16.35 27.96
CA SER A 374 -1.66 -15.01 27.89
C SER A 374 -2.09 -14.56 29.30
N GLN A 375 -1.92 -13.28 29.58
CA GLN A 375 -2.34 -12.63 30.83
C GLN A 375 -3.43 -11.60 30.60
N PHE A 376 -4.03 -11.52 29.42
CA PHE A 376 -5.17 -10.63 29.21
C PHE A 376 -6.41 -11.18 29.90
N ASP A 377 -7.18 -10.28 30.54
CA ASP A 377 -8.46 -10.65 31.13
C ASP A 377 -9.54 -10.85 30.04
N GLU A 378 -10.68 -11.44 30.39
CA GLU A 378 -11.75 -11.68 29.42
C GLU A 378 -12.41 -10.40 28.90
N ARG A 379 -12.29 -9.28 29.63
CA ARG A 379 -12.76 -7.97 29.20
C ARG A 379 -11.83 -7.30 28.21
N MET A 380 -10.61 -7.81 28.08
CA MET A 380 -9.56 -7.27 27.22
C MET A 380 -9.02 -5.89 27.64
N THR A 381 -9.45 -5.34 28.77
CA THR A 381 -9.11 -3.98 29.22
C THR A 381 -7.92 -3.93 30.17
N GLN A 382 -7.48 -5.06 30.72
CA GLN A 382 -6.37 -5.14 31.68
C GLN A 382 -5.67 -6.50 31.65
N LEU A 383 -4.53 -6.56 32.32
CA LEU A 383 -3.80 -7.82 32.51
C LEU A 383 -4.30 -8.54 33.75
N ALA A 384 -4.62 -9.83 33.61
CA ALA A 384 -4.99 -10.71 34.70
C ALA A 384 -3.76 -11.11 35.56
N LYS A 385 -3.99 -11.41 36.84
CA LYS A 385 -2.93 -11.86 37.75
C LYS A 385 -2.44 -13.28 37.43
N GLN A 386 -3.33 -14.11 36.91
CA GLN A 386 -3.03 -15.51 36.59
C GLN A 386 -2.88 -15.66 35.08
N PRO A 387 -1.77 -16.25 34.62
CA PRO A 387 -1.60 -16.55 33.19
C PRO A 387 -2.53 -17.67 32.75
N ARG A 388 -2.99 -17.59 31.52
CA ARG A 388 -3.79 -18.60 30.84
C ARG A 388 -2.90 -19.33 29.83
N PRO A 389 -2.61 -20.64 30.05
CA PRO A 389 -1.82 -21.42 29.12
C PRO A 389 -2.59 -21.70 27.83
N LEU A 390 -1.92 -21.59 26.66
CA LEU A 390 -2.50 -21.85 25.34
C LEU A 390 -2.31 -23.29 24.91
N LEU A 391 -1.16 -23.91 25.22
CA LEU A 391 -0.84 -25.26 24.75
C LEU A 391 -1.29 -26.30 25.74
N ALA A 392 -1.86 -27.44 25.22
CA ALA A 392 -2.20 -28.63 25.98
C ALA A 392 -0.98 -29.54 26.19
N ALA A 393 0.01 -29.45 25.30
CA ALA A 393 1.29 -30.14 25.34
C ALA A 393 2.34 -29.30 24.59
N PRO A 394 3.65 -29.60 24.74
CA PRO A 394 4.70 -28.90 23.98
C PRO A 394 4.50 -29.03 22.47
N MET A 395 4.84 -27.97 21.71
CA MET A 395 4.94 -28.05 20.27
C MET A 395 6.04 -29.01 19.83
N GLN A 396 5.81 -29.75 18.75
CA GLN A 396 6.76 -30.75 18.26
C GLN A 396 6.91 -30.70 16.74
N LEU A 397 8.16 -30.77 16.28
CA LEU A 397 8.48 -31.13 14.91
C LEU A 397 8.87 -32.63 14.88
N LEU A 398 8.18 -33.40 14.07
CA LEU A 398 8.31 -34.85 13.99
C LEU A 398 8.75 -35.26 12.58
N VAL A 399 9.72 -36.16 12.50
CA VAL A 399 10.14 -36.81 11.26
C VAL A 399 9.78 -38.30 11.35
N GLN A 400 9.14 -38.85 10.35
CA GLN A 400 8.75 -40.25 10.27
C GLN A 400 9.47 -40.95 9.13
N ASP A 401 10.13 -42.06 9.47
CA ASP A 401 10.78 -42.98 8.51
C ASP A 401 10.39 -44.42 8.76
N ALA A 402 11.08 -45.37 8.12
CA ALA A 402 10.86 -46.81 8.34
C ALA A 402 11.19 -47.25 9.77
N GLY A 403 11.99 -46.48 10.53
CA GLY A 403 12.36 -46.75 11.93
C GLY A 403 11.32 -46.23 12.93
N GLY A 404 10.36 -45.46 12.49
CA GLY A 404 9.29 -44.90 13.34
C GLY A 404 9.20 -43.38 13.31
N VAL A 405 8.62 -42.81 14.37
CA VAL A 405 8.45 -41.37 14.54
C VAL A 405 9.56 -40.82 15.46
N HIS A 406 10.27 -39.83 14.99
CA HIS A 406 11.36 -39.20 15.70
C HIS A 406 11.03 -37.73 15.99
N ALA A 407 10.97 -37.38 17.27
CA ALA A 407 10.84 -36.02 17.68
C ALA A 407 12.19 -35.26 17.50
N LEU A 408 12.09 -33.98 17.28
CA LEU A 408 13.26 -33.10 17.25
C LEU A 408 13.95 -33.09 18.61
N THR A 409 15.23 -33.46 18.65
CA THR A 409 16.07 -33.41 19.84
C THR A 409 17.21 -32.41 19.71
N ALA A 410 17.54 -31.73 20.77
CA ALA A 410 18.63 -30.75 20.80
C ALA A 410 19.97 -31.38 21.20
N HIS A 411 21.07 -30.79 20.72
CA HIS A 411 22.42 -31.06 21.22
C HIS A 411 22.91 -30.02 22.23
N GLY A 412 22.01 -29.33 22.91
CA GLY A 412 22.26 -28.29 23.92
C GLY A 412 20.94 -27.61 24.31
N VAL A 413 21.03 -26.54 25.06
CA VAL A 413 19.90 -25.69 25.43
C VAL A 413 19.87 -24.42 24.58
N PRO A 414 18.72 -23.80 24.34
CA PRO A 414 18.64 -22.54 23.62
C PRO A 414 19.50 -21.45 24.27
N ASN A 415 20.44 -20.89 23.54
CA ASN A 415 21.20 -19.72 23.98
C ASN A 415 20.48 -18.46 23.48
N VAL A 416 19.67 -17.86 24.35
CA VAL A 416 18.88 -16.66 24.02
C VAL A 416 19.76 -15.42 24.13
N GLN A 417 19.87 -14.70 23.06
CA GLN A 417 20.61 -13.45 22.93
C GLN A 417 19.67 -12.27 22.66
N ARG A 418 20.07 -11.07 23.06
CA ARG A 418 19.33 -9.82 22.82
C ARG A 418 19.94 -9.08 21.65
N ASP A 419 19.11 -8.65 20.71
CA ASP A 419 19.50 -7.71 19.64
C ASP A 419 19.28 -6.26 20.07
N GLY A 420 18.33 -6.05 21.00
CA GLY A 420 17.92 -4.76 21.52
C GLY A 420 16.79 -4.94 22.54
N PRO A 421 16.11 -3.87 22.95
CA PRO A 421 14.99 -3.97 23.88
C PRO A 421 13.78 -4.71 23.28
N ALA A 422 13.56 -4.58 21.98
CA ALA A 422 12.37 -5.10 21.31
C ALA A 422 12.51 -6.53 20.77
N ARG A 423 13.72 -7.14 20.78
CA ARG A 423 13.94 -8.42 20.13
C ARG A 423 14.96 -9.29 20.87
N VAL A 424 14.67 -10.59 20.87
CA VAL A 424 15.62 -11.64 21.25
C VAL A 424 15.66 -12.71 20.16
N HIS A 425 16.80 -13.40 20.03
CA HIS A 425 16.94 -14.53 19.15
C HIS A 425 17.69 -15.69 19.85
N TRP A 426 17.54 -16.90 19.29
CA TRP A 426 18.25 -18.09 19.72
C TRP A 426 18.54 -19.05 18.58
N GLN A 427 19.52 -19.91 18.79
CA GLN A 427 19.87 -20.97 17.86
C GLN A 427 19.97 -22.28 18.59
N VAL A 428 19.53 -23.36 17.95
CA VAL A 428 19.64 -24.73 18.47
C VAL A 428 20.01 -25.67 17.34
N ALA A 429 21.10 -26.41 17.53
CA ALA A 429 21.45 -27.54 16.68
C ALA A 429 20.94 -28.85 17.28
N GLY A 430 20.51 -29.79 16.43
CA GLY A 430 19.91 -31.02 16.90
C GLY A 430 19.78 -32.07 15.80
N SER A 431 18.85 -32.99 16.03
CA SER A 431 18.51 -34.05 15.06
C SER A 431 17.05 -34.51 15.23
N ALA A 432 16.50 -35.03 14.12
CA ALA A 432 15.21 -35.70 14.12
C ALA A 432 15.34 -37.00 13.31
N GLY A 433 15.56 -38.11 13.98
CA GLY A 433 15.88 -39.39 13.31
C GLY A 433 17.12 -39.29 12.41
N PRO A 434 16.99 -39.55 11.10
CA PRO A 434 18.14 -39.54 10.17
C PRO A 434 18.58 -38.12 9.74
N LEU A 435 17.86 -37.08 10.15
CA LEU A 435 18.14 -35.70 9.73
C LEU A 435 18.88 -34.92 10.81
N LYS A 436 19.84 -34.12 10.44
CA LYS A 436 20.35 -33.00 11.25
C LYS A 436 19.34 -31.86 11.21
N SER A 437 19.22 -31.13 12.32
CA SER A 437 18.40 -29.94 12.40
C SER A 437 19.20 -28.73 12.85
N GLU A 438 18.88 -27.60 12.28
CA GLU A 438 19.30 -26.29 12.75
C GLU A 438 18.07 -25.39 12.87
N ILE A 439 17.83 -24.83 14.04
CA ILE A 439 16.78 -23.86 14.30
C ILE A 439 17.43 -22.51 14.57
N LYS A 440 16.98 -21.49 13.85
CA LYS A 440 17.19 -20.07 14.16
C LYS A 440 15.83 -19.46 14.43
N ALA A 441 15.66 -18.83 15.57
CA ALA A 441 14.38 -18.29 15.94
C ALA A 441 14.50 -16.95 16.65
N SER A 442 13.43 -16.16 16.65
CA SER A 442 13.35 -14.87 17.33
C SER A 442 11.97 -14.64 17.91
N LEU A 443 11.93 -13.83 18.98
CA LEU A 443 10.71 -13.27 19.55
C LEU A 443 10.84 -11.75 19.60
N GLU A 444 9.85 -11.04 19.09
CA GLU A 444 9.74 -9.60 19.18
C GLU A 444 8.70 -9.17 20.21
N ALA A 445 8.85 -7.93 20.71
CA ALA A 445 8.01 -7.35 21.77
C ALA A 445 6.50 -7.31 21.41
N ASP A 446 6.16 -7.27 20.13
CA ASP A 446 4.78 -7.30 19.64
C ASP A 446 4.14 -8.69 19.67
N GLY A 447 4.92 -9.74 19.93
CA GLY A 447 4.46 -11.13 20.00
C GLY A 447 4.69 -11.95 18.73
N THR A 448 5.44 -11.41 17.78
CA THR A 448 5.87 -12.16 16.59
C THR A 448 6.98 -13.11 16.94
N LEU A 449 6.75 -14.40 16.72
CA LEU A 449 7.65 -15.51 16.96
C LEU A 449 7.99 -16.16 15.61
N ALA A 450 9.22 -16.02 15.17
CA ALA A 450 9.66 -16.51 13.86
C ALA A 450 10.66 -17.65 14.01
N TYR A 451 10.48 -18.70 13.25
CA TYR A 451 11.34 -19.88 13.17
C TYR A 451 11.83 -20.11 11.75
N ALA A 452 13.13 -20.22 11.58
CA ALA A 452 13.76 -20.79 10.38
C ALA A 452 14.34 -22.17 10.78
N ILE A 453 13.74 -23.23 10.23
CA ILE A 453 14.07 -24.63 10.61
C ILE A 453 14.65 -25.33 9.38
N ALA A 454 15.96 -25.61 9.41
CA ALA A 454 16.64 -26.35 8.37
C ALA A 454 16.82 -27.82 8.78
N LEU A 455 16.37 -28.76 7.91
CA LEU A 455 16.53 -30.19 8.06
C LEU A 455 17.42 -30.74 6.97
N THR A 456 18.59 -31.28 7.32
CA THR A 456 19.61 -31.78 6.37
C THR A 456 19.78 -33.28 6.46
N ALA A 457 19.70 -33.99 5.35
CA ALA A 457 19.95 -35.43 5.26
C ALA A 457 21.46 -35.71 5.14
N ASN A 458 22.04 -36.49 6.07
CA ASN A 458 23.45 -36.87 6.01
C ASN A 458 23.74 -37.95 4.95
N LYS A 459 22.75 -38.72 4.62
CA LYS A 459 22.74 -39.82 3.61
C LYS A 459 21.37 -39.85 2.92
N PRO A 460 21.25 -40.52 1.77
CA PRO A 460 19.96 -40.68 1.12
C PRO A 460 18.97 -41.34 2.09
N VAL A 461 17.78 -40.81 2.22
CA VAL A 461 16.75 -41.29 3.14
C VAL A 461 15.35 -41.15 2.52
N MET A 462 14.52 -42.17 2.79
CA MET A 462 13.09 -42.15 2.50
C MET A 462 12.35 -41.81 3.78
N LEU A 463 11.54 -40.78 3.73
CA LEU A 463 10.71 -40.31 4.84
C LEU A 463 9.26 -40.55 4.50
N SER A 464 8.48 -40.98 5.48
CA SER A 464 7.04 -41.12 5.37
C SER A 464 6.32 -39.81 5.61
N ASP A 465 6.91 -38.93 6.45
CA ASP A 465 6.34 -37.62 6.77
C ASP A 465 7.32 -36.69 7.51
N ILE A 466 7.14 -35.39 7.37
CA ILE A 466 7.66 -34.35 8.27
C ILE A 466 6.48 -33.50 8.67
N ARG A 467 6.27 -33.27 9.99
CA ARG A 467 5.09 -32.55 10.48
C ARG A 467 5.38 -31.69 11.71
N LEU A 468 4.68 -30.57 11.79
CA LEU A 468 4.62 -29.71 12.96
C LEU A 468 3.29 -29.93 13.68
N GLN A 469 3.36 -30.17 15.00
CA GLN A 469 2.19 -30.28 15.85
C GLN A 469 2.07 -29.08 16.78
N ILE A 470 0.90 -28.44 16.78
CA ILE A 470 0.53 -27.33 17.66
C ILE A 470 -0.69 -27.81 18.46
N PRO A 471 -0.49 -28.37 19.65
CA PRO A 471 -1.56 -28.87 20.48
C PRO A 471 -2.14 -27.74 21.35
N LEU A 472 -3.26 -27.16 20.95
CA LEU A 472 -3.95 -26.14 21.72
C LEU A 472 -4.89 -26.74 22.76
N ARG A 473 -5.12 -26.03 23.85
CA ARG A 473 -6.15 -26.38 24.83
C ARG A 473 -7.55 -26.19 24.24
N ASN A 474 -8.49 -27.05 24.64
CA ASN A 474 -9.88 -26.95 24.16
C ASN A 474 -10.61 -25.66 24.55
N ASP A 475 -10.26 -25.07 25.69
CA ASP A 475 -10.82 -23.80 26.17
C ASP A 475 -10.21 -22.56 25.47
N ILE A 476 -9.09 -22.75 24.79
CA ILE A 476 -8.47 -21.72 23.93
C ILE A 476 -9.00 -21.81 22.50
N ALA A 477 -9.05 -22.99 21.93
CA ALA A 477 -9.48 -23.22 20.55
C ALA A 477 -11.02 -23.09 20.41
N GLN A 478 -11.54 -21.88 20.63
CA GLN A 478 -12.97 -21.59 20.54
C GLN A 478 -13.37 -21.11 19.14
N TYR A 479 -12.55 -20.24 18.56
CA TYR A 479 -12.77 -19.61 17.25
C TYR A 479 -11.59 -19.87 16.34
N GLU A 480 -11.84 -19.85 15.03
CA GLU A 480 -10.81 -19.90 14.00
C GLU A 480 -11.18 -19.05 12.79
N LEU A 481 -10.17 -18.60 12.05
CA LEU A 481 -10.30 -18.00 10.72
C LEU A 481 -9.02 -18.30 9.91
N GLY A 482 -9.14 -18.33 8.59
CA GLY A 482 -8.04 -18.68 7.69
C GLY A 482 -8.23 -20.02 6.99
N LEU A 483 -7.30 -20.40 6.12
CA LEU A 483 -7.34 -21.64 5.33
C LEU A 483 -8.67 -21.87 4.61
N GLY A 484 -9.24 -20.81 4.01
CA GLY A 484 -10.51 -20.86 3.30
C GLY A 484 -11.76 -20.81 4.20
N ARG A 485 -11.59 -20.61 5.50
CA ARG A 485 -12.69 -20.49 6.46
C ARG A 485 -12.88 -19.06 6.92
N ILE A 486 -14.11 -18.58 6.95
CA ILE A 486 -14.50 -17.34 7.61
C ILE A 486 -14.46 -17.50 9.13
N GLY A 487 -14.37 -16.39 9.85
CA GLY A 487 -14.34 -16.38 11.31
C GLY A 487 -15.58 -17.02 11.94
N ASP A 488 -15.39 -18.13 12.63
CA ASP A 488 -16.46 -18.87 13.33
C ASP A 488 -15.87 -19.77 14.43
N HIS A 489 -16.73 -20.53 15.10
CA HIS A 489 -16.30 -21.56 16.04
C HIS A 489 -15.45 -22.64 15.35
N THR A 490 -14.41 -23.11 16.05
CA THR A 490 -13.57 -24.19 15.55
C THR A 490 -14.39 -25.49 15.33
N PRO A 491 -14.27 -26.14 14.17
CA PRO A 491 -14.88 -27.45 13.95
C PRO A 491 -14.21 -28.54 14.82
N ALA A 492 -14.87 -29.63 15.02
CA ALA A 492 -14.29 -30.78 15.72
C ALA A 492 -13.17 -31.44 14.92
N ASP A 493 -13.37 -31.57 13.61
CA ASP A 493 -12.43 -32.09 12.63
C ASP A 493 -12.47 -31.26 11.37
N PHE A 494 -11.28 -30.94 10.81
CA PHE A 494 -11.12 -30.24 9.57
C PHE A 494 -9.82 -30.66 8.89
N SER A 495 -9.82 -30.75 7.56
CA SER A 495 -8.63 -31.02 6.75
C SER A 495 -8.51 -29.97 5.64
N TRP A 496 -7.31 -29.45 5.46
CA TRP A 496 -7.01 -28.50 4.43
C TRP A 496 -5.84 -28.96 3.56
N LYS A 497 -5.89 -28.65 2.28
CA LYS A 497 -4.83 -28.88 1.30
C LYS A 497 -4.38 -27.56 0.70
N TRP A 498 -3.11 -27.48 0.36
CA TRP A 498 -2.55 -26.30 -0.29
C TRP A 498 -3.31 -25.97 -1.59
N ASN A 499 -3.65 -24.70 -1.73
CA ASN A 499 -4.35 -24.19 -2.90
C ASN A 499 -3.74 -22.83 -3.32
N VAL A 500 -2.98 -22.85 -4.41
CA VAL A 500 -2.28 -21.64 -4.95
C VAL A 500 -3.28 -20.57 -5.37
N GLU A 501 -4.41 -20.97 -5.97
CA GLU A 501 -5.41 -20.05 -6.47
C GLU A 501 -6.07 -19.22 -5.35
N ASN A 502 -6.11 -19.78 -4.13
CA ASN A 502 -6.67 -19.10 -2.97
C ASN A 502 -5.62 -18.51 -2.03
N ASN A 503 -4.32 -18.55 -2.37
CA ASN A 503 -3.22 -17.97 -1.60
C ASN A 503 -3.24 -18.23 -0.08
N GLN A 504 -3.80 -19.36 0.34
CA GLN A 504 -3.97 -19.71 1.76
C GLN A 504 -2.66 -20.27 2.31
N ASP A 505 -2.23 -19.81 3.46
CA ASP A 505 -0.93 -20.17 4.05
C ASP A 505 -0.95 -20.32 5.58
N GLY A 506 -2.04 -19.95 6.25
CA GLY A 506 -2.10 -19.93 7.71
C GLY A 506 -3.50 -19.74 8.26
N ALA A 507 -3.59 -19.77 9.58
CA ALA A 507 -4.82 -19.53 10.33
C ALA A 507 -4.54 -18.86 11.67
N TRP A 508 -5.57 -18.21 12.21
CA TRP A 508 -5.65 -17.83 13.62
C TRP A 508 -6.64 -18.76 14.34
N ILE A 509 -6.27 -19.21 15.55
CA ILE A 509 -7.10 -20.00 16.42
C ILE A 509 -7.00 -19.44 17.83
N GLY A 510 -8.14 -19.16 18.48
CA GLY A 510 -8.11 -18.60 19.81
C GLY A 510 -9.44 -18.48 20.51
N ALA A 511 -9.37 -18.07 21.75
CA ALA A 511 -10.41 -17.40 22.51
C ALA A 511 -10.19 -15.89 22.41
N VAL A 512 -11.09 -15.07 23.00
CA VAL A 512 -10.99 -13.61 22.93
C VAL A 512 -9.70 -13.07 23.53
N ASN A 513 -9.24 -13.66 24.65
CA ASN A 513 -8.10 -13.17 25.41
C ASN A 513 -6.84 -14.04 25.32
N ALA A 514 -6.84 -15.02 24.42
CA ALA A 514 -5.68 -15.91 24.21
C ALA A 514 -5.82 -16.60 22.85
N GLY A 515 -4.84 -16.43 21.96
CA GLY A 515 -4.88 -17.05 20.65
C GLY A 515 -3.51 -17.13 20.00
N LEU A 516 -3.44 -17.83 18.89
CA LEU A 516 -2.25 -18.04 18.10
C LEU A 516 -2.59 -17.99 16.61
N GLU A 517 -1.94 -17.08 15.90
CA GLU A 517 -1.85 -17.12 14.45
C GLU A 517 -0.60 -17.88 14.05
N PHE A 518 -0.66 -18.63 12.95
CA PHE A 518 0.52 -19.26 12.36
C PHE A 518 0.48 -19.23 10.84
N HIS A 519 1.67 -19.12 10.22
CA HIS A 519 1.90 -19.22 8.79
C HIS A 519 3.05 -20.15 8.51
N LEU A 520 2.85 -21.08 7.57
CA LEU A 520 3.85 -22.07 7.16
C LEU A 520 4.63 -21.53 5.95
N ARG A 521 5.96 -21.50 6.04
CA ARG A 521 6.86 -20.89 5.06
C ARG A 521 8.07 -21.80 4.75
N ASP A 522 8.80 -21.46 3.74
CA ASP A 522 10.13 -21.98 3.43
C ASP A 522 10.95 -20.91 2.68
N ASP A 523 12.14 -21.26 2.19
CA ASP A 523 13.03 -20.39 1.42
C ASP A 523 12.51 -20.07 0.00
N HIS A 524 11.44 -20.72 -0.46
CA HIS A 524 10.77 -20.46 -1.74
C HIS A 524 9.47 -19.67 -1.58
N TYR A 525 8.98 -19.54 -0.36
CA TYR A 525 7.70 -18.90 -0.07
C TYR A 525 7.72 -17.40 -0.42
N LEU A 526 6.69 -16.97 -1.13
CA LEU A 526 6.43 -15.54 -1.36
C LEU A 526 5.02 -15.23 -0.84
N ARG A 527 4.97 -14.36 0.16
CA ARG A 527 3.69 -13.91 0.73
C ARG A 527 2.97 -12.98 -0.23
N PRO A 528 1.66 -13.16 -0.47
CA PRO A 528 0.86 -12.17 -1.15
C PRO A 528 0.73 -10.91 -0.27
N LEU A 529 0.86 -9.76 -0.90
CA LEU A 529 0.48 -8.46 -0.35
C LEU A 529 -0.79 -7.99 -1.08
N ASN A 530 -1.43 -6.94 -0.60
CA ASN A 530 -2.63 -6.42 -1.27
C ASN A 530 -2.37 -5.93 -2.71
N THR A 531 -1.12 -5.63 -3.10
CA THR A 531 -0.73 -5.43 -4.51
C THR A 531 -1.15 -6.58 -5.41
N ASN A 532 -1.39 -7.77 -4.87
CA ASN A 532 -1.84 -8.93 -5.62
C ASN A 532 -3.18 -8.70 -6.33
N PHE A 533 -4.03 -7.84 -5.81
CA PHE A 533 -5.24 -7.39 -6.50
C PHE A 533 -4.97 -6.93 -7.94
N TYR A 534 -3.88 -6.17 -8.15
CA TYR A 534 -3.48 -5.66 -9.46
C TYR A 534 -2.59 -6.64 -10.23
N HIS A 535 -1.64 -7.26 -9.55
CA HIS A 535 -0.68 -8.19 -10.16
C HIS A 535 -1.31 -9.51 -10.58
N GLN A 536 -2.37 -9.94 -9.90
CA GLN A 536 -3.02 -11.23 -10.09
C GLN A 536 -2.02 -12.40 -10.06
N GLN A 537 -1.05 -12.30 -9.17
CA GLN A 537 -0.03 -13.31 -8.98
C GLN A 537 -0.41 -14.17 -7.77
N PRO A 538 -0.46 -15.50 -7.94
CA PRO A 538 -0.72 -16.38 -6.82
C PRO A 538 0.45 -16.38 -5.84
N LEU A 539 0.16 -16.76 -4.59
CA LEU A 539 1.15 -17.14 -3.59
C LEU A 539 2.19 -18.10 -4.19
N ARG A 540 3.46 -17.87 -3.92
CA ARG A 540 4.47 -18.90 -4.15
C ARG A 540 4.48 -19.84 -2.94
N MET A 541 3.95 -21.06 -3.15
CA MET A 541 3.80 -22.05 -2.09
C MET A 541 5.14 -22.46 -1.48
N PRO A 542 5.16 -22.72 -0.16
CA PRO A 542 6.31 -23.32 0.51
C PRO A 542 6.44 -24.80 0.08
N THR A 543 7.39 -25.07 -0.80
CA THR A 543 7.59 -26.38 -1.44
C THR A 543 7.92 -27.49 -0.45
N SER A 544 8.52 -27.15 0.70
CA SER A 544 8.79 -28.11 1.76
C SER A 544 7.49 -28.59 2.41
N TRP A 545 6.55 -27.69 2.66
CA TRP A 545 5.27 -28.02 3.26
C TRP A 545 4.28 -28.61 2.27
N ASP A 546 4.17 -28.05 1.06
CA ASP A 546 3.27 -28.54 0.02
C ASP A 546 3.68 -29.93 -0.50
N ASN A 547 4.97 -30.13 -0.72
CA ASN A 547 5.55 -31.38 -1.21
C ASN A 547 4.81 -31.98 -2.42
N GLY A 548 4.57 -31.13 -3.44
CA GLY A 548 3.88 -31.56 -4.65
C GLY A 548 2.43 -32.01 -4.43
N GLY A 549 1.73 -31.34 -3.53
CA GLY A 549 0.33 -31.61 -3.20
C GLY A 549 0.12 -32.74 -2.18
N GLN A 550 1.19 -33.33 -1.63
CA GLN A 550 1.06 -34.35 -0.58
C GLN A 550 0.84 -33.73 0.80
N GLY A 551 1.32 -32.51 1.02
CA GLY A 551 1.20 -31.79 2.27
C GLY A 551 -0.20 -31.24 2.54
N GLY A 552 -0.40 -30.81 3.78
CA GLY A 552 -1.66 -30.22 4.23
C GLY A 552 -1.68 -29.98 5.73
N ILE A 553 -2.85 -29.60 6.24
CA ILE A 553 -3.07 -29.40 7.67
C ILE A 553 -4.33 -30.17 8.08
N THR A 554 -4.27 -30.86 9.21
CA THR A 554 -5.45 -31.43 9.84
C THR A 554 -5.66 -30.83 11.21
N PHE A 555 -6.90 -30.59 11.55
CA PHE A 555 -7.38 -30.11 12.84
C PHE A 555 -8.23 -31.20 13.47
N LYS A 556 -7.98 -31.52 14.73
CA LYS A 556 -8.73 -32.55 15.43
C LYS A 556 -8.91 -32.19 16.90
N ARG A 557 -10.15 -32.25 17.35
CA ARG A 557 -10.53 -32.07 18.75
C ARG A 557 -10.72 -33.41 19.43
N ASP A 558 -10.11 -33.58 20.58
CA ASP A 558 -10.34 -34.71 21.47
C ASP A 558 -10.29 -34.29 22.96
N SER A 559 -10.27 -35.24 23.89
CA SER A 559 -10.17 -34.94 25.31
C SER A 559 -8.82 -34.35 25.74
N ALA A 560 -7.76 -34.53 24.94
CA ALA A 560 -6.43 -34.01 25.23
C ALA A 560 -6.27 -32.53 24.77
N GLY A 561 -7.04 -32.11 23.76
CA GLY A 561 -6.99 -30.76 23.24
C GLY A 561 -7.45 -30.64 21.79
N TYR A 562 -7.07 -29.55 21.16
CA TYR A 562 -7.29 -29.23 19.72
C TYR A 562 -5.94 -29.28 19.02
N LEU A 563 -5.69 -30.36 18.29
CA LEU A 563 -4.42 -30.56 17.61
C LEU A 563 -4.45 -29.97 16.19
N VAL A 564 -3.57 -29.03 15.96
CA VAL A 564 -3.20 -28.59 14.60
C VAL A 564 -2.00 -29.43 14.17
N ASN A 565 -2.13 -30.16 13.09
CA ASN A 565 -1.08 -31.03 12.56
C ASN A 565 -0.78 -30.67 11.12
N ALA A 566 0.27 -29.88 10.91
CA ALA A 566 0.76 -29.52 9.59
C ALA A 566 1.76 -30.58 9.12
N PHE A 567 1.49 -31.25 8.00
CA PHE A 567 2.26 -32.37 7.49
C PHE A 567 2.66 -32.15 6.02
N SER A 568 3.77 -32.76 5.61
CA SER A 568 4.27 -32.67 4.23
C SER A 568 4.15 -33.97 3.43
N GLY A 569 3.82 -35.08 4.08
CA GLY A 569 3.72 -36.38 3.43
C GLY A 569 5.09 -37.00 3.05
N SER A 570 5.04 -38.08 2.30
CA SER A 570 6.25 -38.88 1.96
C SER A 570 7.17 -38.14 0.99
N ARG A 571 8.49 -38.32 1.21
CA ARG A 571 9.54 -37.81 0.30
C ARG A 571 10.86 -38.56 0.42
N THR A 572 11.68 -38.42 -0.59
CA THR A 572 13.07 -38.91 -0.56
C THR A 572 14.00 -37.70 -0.55
N MET A 573 15.00 -37.70 0.35
CA MET A 573 16.05 -36.71 0.39
C MET A 573 17.39 -37.33 -0.02
N ARG A 574 18.20 -36.57 -0.75
CA ARG A 574 19.57 -36.93 -1.12
C ARG A 574 20.52 -36.60 0.02
N ALA A 575 21.71 -37.22 0.00
CA ALA A 575 22.79 -36.82 0.91
C ALA A 575 23.15 -35.33 0.69
N GLY A 576 23.22 -34.57 1.77
CA GLY A 576 23.49 -33.12 1.75
C GLY A 576 22.30 -32.22 1.41
N GLU A 577 21.16 -32.78 1.05
CA GLU A 577 19.95 -32.00 0.79
C GLU A 577 19.38 -31.41 2.07
N THR A 578 19.04 -30.12 2.02
CA THR A 578 18.42 -29.37 3.10
C THR A 578 17.03 -28.92 2.70
N LEU A 579 16.05 -29.09 3.59
CA LEU A 579 14.71 -28.56 3.45
C LEU A 579 14.44 -27.55 4.56
N HIS A 580 13.68 -26.49 4.23
CA HIS A 580 13.29 -25.45 5.18
C HIS A 580 11.83 -25.61 5.58
N TYR A 581 11.57 -25.73 6.87
CA TYR A 581 10.24 -25.82 7.47
C TYR A 581 9.98 -24.61 8.37
N ASP A 582 9.98 -23.43 7.75
CA ASP A 582 9.86 -22.17 8.47
C ASP A 582 8.43 -21.92 8.92
N VAL A 583 8.29 -21.27 10.07
CA VAL A 583 7.00 -20.95 10.68
C VAL A 583 7.07 -19.57 11.30
N VAL A 584 6.09 -18.73 11.00
CA VAL A 584 5.86 -17.47 11.72
C VAL A 584 4.58 -17.61 12.52
N MET A 585 4.65 -17.30 13.80
CA MET A 585 3.50 -17.29 14.71
C MET A 585 3.33 -15.91 15.33
N ARG A 586 2.10 -15.56 15.68
CA ARG A 586 1.79 -14.35 16.46
C ARG A 586 0.88 -14.71 17.61
N VAL A 587 1.33 -14.38 18.81
CA VAL A 587 0.56 -14.63 20.03
C VAL A 587 -0.39 -13.44 20.24
N THR A 588 -1.67 -13.71 20.26
CA THR A 588 -2.72 -12.72 20.50
C THR A 588 -3.32 -12.85 21.90
N PRO A 589 -3.94 -11.79 22.45
CA PRO A 589 -4.03 -10.42 21.96
C PRO A 589 -2.68 -9.70 21.94
N PHE A 590 -2.53 -8.64 21.10
CA PHE A 590 -1.29 -7.89 21.06
C PHE A 590 -1.17 -6.87 22.19
N LYS A 591 -2.29 -6.23 22.53
CA LYS A 591 -2.44 -5.18 23.54
C LYS A 591 -3.84 -5.20 24.14
N THR A 592 -4.08 -4.41 25.18
CA THR A 592 -5.42 -4.20 25.73
C THR A 592 -6.24 -3.28 24.82
N ILE A 593 -7.54 -3.48 24.75
CA ILE A 593 -8.46 -2.49 24.17
C ILE A 593 -8.59 -1.29 25.10
N GLN A 594 -8.88 -0.11 24.52
CA GLN A 594 -9.02 1.16 25.24
C GLN A 594 -10.41 1.77 24.98
N PRO A 595 -11.50 1.26 25.60
CA PRO A 595 -12.86 1.71 25.29
C PRO A 595 -13.06 3.20 25.55
N ALA A 596 -12.40 3.76 26.57
CA ALA A 596 -12.53 5.18 26.89
C ALA A 596 -12.01 6.08 25.77
N GLU A 597 -10.84 5.75 25.20
CA GLU A 597 -10.25 6.46 24.06
C GLU A 597 -11.09 6.23 22.81
N HIS A 598 -11.50 4.97 22.56
CA HIS A 598 -12.35 4.63 21.44
C HIS A 598 -13.65 5.43 21.38
N PHE A 599 -14.36 5.59 22.50
CA PHE A 599 -15.59 6.38 22.57
C PHE A 599 -15.36 7.89 22.57
N ALA A 600 -14.15 8.35 22.87
CA ALA A 600 -13.79 9.76 22.79
C ALA A 600 -13.53 10.22 21.36
N GLU A 601 -13.06 9.34 20.49
CA GLU A 601 -12.74 9.64 19.11
C GLU A 601 -13.95 9.45 18.19
N ARG A 602 -14.38 10.53 17.56
CA ARG A 602 -15.54 10.56 16.67
C ARG A 602 -15.16 11.11 15.31
N TYR A 603 -15.40 10.35 14.28
CA TYR A 603 -14.81 10.54 12.98
C TYR A 603 -15.72 11.27 11.99
N PHE A 604 -15.12 12.24 11.28
CA PHE A 604 -15.67 12.82 10.07
C PHE A 604 -14.74 12.50 8.89
N HIS A 605 -15.22 11.72 7.94
CA HIS A 605 -14.40 11.18 6.86
C HIS A 605 -14.59 11.97 5.56
N LYS A 606 -14.24 13.26 5.57
CA LYS A 606 -14.32 14.15 4.42
C LYS A 606 -13.67 15.49 4.74
N TYR A 607 -13.14 16.16 3.71
CA TYR A 607 -12.81 17.59 3.80
C TYR A 607 -14.10 18.42 3.83
N ASP A 608 -14.29 19.19 4.89
CA ASP A 608 -15.43 20.10 5.04
C ASP A 608 -15.13 21.22 6.06
N ASN A 609 -16.10 22.08 6.34
CA ASN A 609 -15.97 23.16 7.31
C ASN A 609 -15.79 22.63 8.75
N LEU A 610 -14.71 23.04 9.40
CA LEU A 610 -14.35 22.56 10.75
C LEU A 610 -15.34 22.94 11.84
N ASP A 611 -15.97 24.11 11.74
CA ASP A 611 -16.97 24.53 12.74
C ASP A 611 -18.25 23.70 12.63
N MET A 612 -18.64 23.32 11.42
CA MET A 612 -19.74 22.39 11.18
C MET A 612 -19.39 20.99 11.71
N ILE A 613 -18.21 20.46 11.38
CA ILE A 613 -17.76 19.14 11.85
C ILE A 613 -17.79 19.06 13.38
N LYS A 614 -17.26 20.09 14.04
CA LYS A 614 -17.27 20.19 15.51
C LYS A 614 -18.67 20.28 16.08
N ALA A 615 -19.57 21.04 15.45
CA ALA A 615 -20.98 21.17 15.87
C ALA A 615 -21.75 19.85 15.73
N ASP A 616 -21.39 19.02 14.76
CA ASP A 616 -21.90 17.65 14.57
C ASP A 616 -21.37 16.65 15.61
N GLY A 617 -20.39 17.05 16.44
CA GLY A 617 -19.85 16.24 17.53
C GLY A 617 -18.66 15.35 17.14
N ALA A 618 -18.12 15.50 15.93
CA ALA A 618 -16.89 14.84 15.53
C ALA A 618 -15.66 15.66 15.97
N ASN A 619 -14.55 14.97 16.26
CA ASN A 619 -13.30 15.58 16.70
C ASN A 619 -12.06 15.00 15.98
N VAL A 620 -12.23 14.02 15.12
CA VAL A 620 -11.16 13.48 14.25
C VAL A 620 -11.62 13.59 12.81
N VAL A 621 -10.79 14.22 11.96
CA VAL A 621 -11.10 14.39 10.54
C VAL A 621 -10.17 13.51 9.70
N ASN A 622 -10.72 12.67 8.85
CA ASN A 622 -9.96 11.93 7.84
C ASN A 622 -9.99 12.68 6.51
N ILE A 623 -8.85 13.20 6.08
CA ILE A 623 -8.70 13.84 4.77
C ILE A 623 -8.32 12.79 3.73
N HIS A 624 -9.30 12.38 2.95
CA HIS A 624 -9.11 11.45 1.83
C HIS A 624 -8.35 12.14 0.67
N HIS A 625 -7.76 11.36 -0.24
CA HIS A 625 -7.34 11.89 -1.54
C HIS A 625 -8.57 12.40 -2.35
N ALA A 626 -8.34 13.02 -3.49
CA ALA A 626 -9.39 13.67 -4.30
C ALA A 626 -10.07 14.87 -3.61
N THR A 627 -9.45 15.45 -2.59
CA THR A 627 -9.91 16.68 -1.93
C THR A 627 -9.04 17.87 -2.33
N PRO A 628 -9.53 19.11 -2.20
CA PRO A 628 -8.73 20.30 -2.57
C PRO A 628 -7.40 20.44 -1.83
N ILE A 629 -7.27 19.87 -0.64
CA ILE A 629 -6.06 19.96 0.20
C ILE A 629 -5.20 18.69 0.19
N ASN A 630 -5.72 17.59 -0.34
CA ASN A 630 -5.00 16.33 -0.61
C ASN A 630 -5.56 15.74 -1.92
N PRO A 631 -5.26 16.35 -3.09
CA PRO A 631 -5.92 15.98 -4.34
C PRO A 631 -5.39 14.68 -4.97
N TRP A 632 -4.12 14.32 -4.72
CA TRP A 632 -3.40 13.28 -5.43
C TRP A 632 -3.26 12.02 -4.61
N ILE A 633 -3.53 10.86 -5.21
CA ILE A 633 -3.46 9.59 -4.51
C ILE A 633 -2.02 9.30 -4.04
N ASN A 634 -1.86 9.03 -2.76
CA ASN A 634 -0.58 8.70 -2.11
C ASN A 634 0.57 9.70 -2.40
N TYR A 635 0.23 10.96 -2.71
CA TYR A 635 1.23 12.00 -2.92
C TYR A 635 0.80 13.36 -2.32
N PRO A 636 0.81 13.52 -0.98
CA PRO A 636 0.29 14.71 -0.29
C PRO A 636 1.24 15.92 -0.30
N PHE A 637 2.30 15.91 -1.11
CA PHE A 637 3.40 16.88 -1.02
C PHE A 637 3.22 18.12 -1.90
N LEU A 638 2.22 18.18 -2.79
CA LEU A 638 2.05 19.30 -3.72
C LEU A 638 1.13 20.41 -3.19
N THR A 639 0.36 20.12 -2.14
CA THR A 639 -0.62 21.05 -1.55
C THR A 639 -0.33 21.37 -0.08
N VAL A 640 0.90 21.22 0.35
CA VAL A 640 1.36 21.36 1.74
C VAL A 640 0.85 22.61 2.45
N PRO A 641 0.91 23.84 1.86
CA PRO A 641 0.43 25.02 2.56
C PRO A 641 -1.06 24.97 2.92
N SER A 642 -1.90 24.44 2.02
CA SER A 642 -3.34 24.30 2.24
C SER A 642 -3.66 23.22 3.27
N LEU A 643 -2.96 22.09 3.20
CA LEU A 643 -3.10 20.98 4.12
C LEU A 643 -2.68 21.40 5.53
N HIS A 644 -1.49 22.01 5.69
CA HIS A 644 -1.01 22.53 6.97
C HIS A 644 -1.95 23.60 7.55
N GLY A 645 -2.45 24.51 6.70
CA GLY A 645 -3.40 25.55 7.13
C GLY A 645 -4.70 24.97 7.71
N TYR A 646 -5.23 23.93 7.08
CA TYR A 646 -6.43 23.22 7.56
C TYR A 646 -6.17 22.48 8.89
N ILE A 647 -5.05 21.76 8.99
CA ILE A 647 -4.65 21.01 10.19
C ILE A 647 -4.48 21.98 11.37
N ASN A 648 -3.76 23.08 11.17
CA ASN A 648 -3.60 24.12 12.19
C ASN A 648 -4.94 24.69 12.68
N ALA A 649 -5.86 24.93 11.75
CA ALA A 649 -7.20 25.41 12.10
C ALA A 649 -8.02 24.36 12.87
N ALA A 650 -7.82 23.07 12.59
CA ALA A 650 -8.42 21.96 13.33
C ALA A 650 -7.87 21.88 14.76
N HIS A 651 -6.54 21.93 14.92
CA HIS A 651 -5.86 21.92 16.23
C HIS A 651 -6.32 23.09 17.12
N GLN A 652 -6.47 24.29 16.56
CA GLN A 652 -7.03 25.43 17.31
C GLN A 652 -8.44 25.20 17.85
N ARG A 653 -9.17 24.24 17.28
CA ARG A 653 -10.51 23.80 17.71
C ARG A 653 -10.50 22.57 18.61
N GLY A 654 -9.30 22.01 18.92
CA GLY A 654 -9.12 20.77 19.66
C GLY A 654 -9.56 19.55 18.87
N MET A 655 -9.37 19.57 17.57
CA MET A 655 -9.65 18.45 16.64
C MET A 655 -8.35 17.92 16.08
N GLU A 656 -8.33 16.63 15.75
CA GLU A 656 -7.21 15.93 15.13
C GLU A 656 -7.49 15.67 13.66
N VAL A 657 -6.42 15.61 12.83
CA VAL A 657 -6.53 15.40 11.39
C VAL A 657 -5.60 14.31 10.92
N LYS A 658 -6.17 13.29 10.31
CA LYS A 658 -5.43 12.22 9.63
C LYS A 658 -5.54 12.38 8.12
N ILE A 659 -4.56 11.86 7.40
CA ILE A 659 -4.55 11.90 5.94
C ILE A 659 -4.58 10.48 5.36
N TYR A 660 -5.15 10.37 4.16
CA TYR A 660 -5.03 9.19 3.32
C TYR A 660 -3.64 9.15 2.70
N ASP A 661 -2.89 8.10 2.98
CA ASP A 661 -1.61 7.80 2.33
C ASP A 661 -1.26 6.31 2.54
N THR A 662 -1.51 5.46 1.54
CA THR A 662 -1.46 3.99 1.65
C THR A 662 -0.30 3.35 0.90
N ILE A 663 0.45 4.12 0.09
CA ILE A 663 1.62 3.69 -0.71
C ILE A 663 1.35 2.69 -1.84
N ARG A 664 0.20 2.03 -1.91
CA ARG A 664 -0.08 0.98 -2.91
C ARG A 664 -0.03 1.46 -4.35
N GLU A 665 -0.52 2.64 -4.60
CA GLU A 665 -0.52 3.32 -5.90
C GLU A 665 0.27 4.61 -5.83
N LEU A 666 0.83 5.04 -6.95
CA LEU A 666 1.52 6.32 -7.10
C LEU A 666 0.84 7.18 -8.16
N SER A 667 0.46 8.40 -7.79
CA SER A 667 -0.10 9.42 -8.67
C SER A 667 0.82 9.77 -9.84
N ASP A 668 0.26 9.99 -11.02
CA ASP A 668 0.95 10.56 -12.19
C ASP A 668 1.50 11.98 -11.92
N ARG A 669 1.04 12.62 -10.85
CA ARG A 669 1.49 13.97 -10.43
C ARG A 669 2.81 13.96 -9.66
N ALA A 670 3.33 12.81 -9.24
CA ALA A 670 4.60 12.73 -8.54
C ALA A 670 5.76 13.13 -9.46
N PRO A 671 6.54 14.18 -9.14
CA PRO A 671 7.67 14.62 -9.98
C PRO A 671 8.75 13.55 -10.12
N GLU A 672 8.84 12.62 -9.16
CA GLU A 672 9.80 11.51 -9.14
C GLU A 672 9.46 10.40 -10.13
N LEU A 673 8.22 10.33 -10.64
CA LEU A 673 7.74 9.22 -11.46
C LEU A 673 8.68 8.85 -12.63
N PRO A 674 9.23 9.77 -13.45
CA PRO A 674 10.15 9.40 -14.53
C PRO A 674 11.45 8.76 -14.03
N MET A 675 11.92 9.15 -12.84
CA MET A 675 13.08 8.52 -12.23
C MET A 675 12.73 7.10 -11.75
N LEU A 676 11.58 6.94 -11.10
CA LEU A 676 11.14 5.66 -10.54
C LEU A 676 10.94 4.61 -11.65
N GLU A 677 10.43 5.01 -12.83
CA GLU A 677 10.34 4.14 -14.01
C GLU A 677 11.73 3.65 -14.47
N SER A 678 12.77 4.48 -14.32
CA SER A 678 14.13 4.12 -14.75
C SER A 678 14.80 3.04 -13.91
N LEU A 679 14.19 2.65 -12.76
CA LEU A 679 14.74 1.66 -11.84
C LEU A 679 14.41 0.18 -12.21
N GLY A 680 13.89 -0.08 -13.40
CA GLY A 680 13.72 -1.43 -13.93
C GLY A 680 12.73 -2.30 -13.15
N HIS A 681 11.57 -1.74 -12.79
CA HIS A 681 10.51 -2.39 -12.02
C HIS A 681 10.83 -2.63 -10.55
N GLU A 682 11.86 -2.02 -10.01
CA GLU A 682 12.09 -2.08 -8.57
C GLU A 682 10.92 -1.44 -7.81
N ILE A 683 10.42 -0.29 -8.30
CA ILE A 683 9.37 0.48 -7.64
C ILE A 683 8.08 0.46 -8.45
N ILE A 684 8.12 0.75 -9.74
CA ILE A 684 6.93 0.69 -10.60
C ILE A 684 6.78 -0.71 -11.16
N SER A 685 5.66 -1.34 -10.89
CA SER A 685 5.38 -2.70 -11.36
C SER A 685 5.22 -2.75 -12.87
N GLY A 686 5.95 -3.66 -13.53
CA GLY A 686 5.80 -3.93 -14.95
C GLY A 686 4.45 -4.55 -15.30
N GLY A 687 3.91 -4.21 -16.48
CA GLY A 687 2.60 -4.67 -16.89
C GLY A 687 2.23 -4.36 -18.34
N LYS A 688 0.95 -4.35 -18.63
CA LYS A 688 0.44 -4.18 -20.00
C LYS A 688 0.14 -2.71 -20.36
N GLY A 689 0.43 -1.78 -19.47
CA GLY A 689 0.06 -0.38 -19.66
C GLY A 689 -1.46 -0.15 -19.64
N GLY A 690 -1.94 0.81 -20.41
CA GLY A 690 -3.35 1.13 -20.54
C GLY A 690 -3.81 2.18 -19.53
N GLY A 691 -5.07 2.09 -19.08
CA GLY A 691 -5.65 3.04 -18.14
C GLY A 691 -6.03 4.38 -18.78
N PHE A 692 -5.89 5.46 -18.01
CA PHE A 692 -6.20 6.82 -18.45
C PHE A 692 -5.23 7.30 -19.55
N SER A 693 -5.67 8.26 -20.37
CA SER A 693 -4.92 8.72 -21.54
C SER A 693 -3.53 9.25 -21.20
N TRP A 694 -3.40 10.01 -20.13
CA TRP A 694 -2.11 10.56 -19.70
C TRP A 694 -1.05 9.46 -19.50
N LEU A 695 -1.39 8.37 -18.83
CA LEU A 695 -0.46 7.25 -18.62
C LEU A 695 0.03 6.67 -19.95
N GLN A 696 -0.87 6.50 -20.94
CA GLN A 696 -0.54 5.96 -22.26
C GLN A 696 0.27 6.94 -23.13
N GLU A 697 0.09 8.24 -22.92
CA GLU A 697 0.75 9.30 -23.69
C GLU A 697 2.12 9.66 -23.16
N HIS A 698 2.38 9.49 -21.84
CA HIS A 698 3.58 9.98 -21.18
C HIS A 698 4.51 8.88 -20.61
N LEU A 699 4.02 7.65 -20.41
CA LEU A 699 4.81 6.51 -19.93
C LEU A 699 5.13 5.54 -21.08
N ASP A 700 6.11 4.66 -20.87
CA ASP A 700 6.57 3.72 -21.91
C ASP A 700 5.71 2.46 -22.06
N GLY A 701 4.56 2.38 -21.37
CA GLY A 701 3.59 1.29 -21.51
C GLY A 701 3.91 0.01 -20.71
N ASP A 702 5.04 -0.07 -20.04
CA ASP A 702 5.41 -1.19 -19.18
C ASP A 702 5.13 -0.88 -17.70
N TYR A 703 3.84 -0.73 -17.39
CA TYR A 703 3.32 -0.47 -16.05
C TYR A 703 1.95 -1.14 -15.87
N ILE A 704 1.46 -1.18 -14.64
CA ILE A 704 0.06 -1.55 -14.34
C ILE A 704 -0.70 -0.28 -13.97
N ALA A 705 -1.72 0.06 -14.78
CA ALA A 705 -2.61 1.17 -14.47
C ALA A 705 -3.51 0.85 -13.28
N ALA A 706 -3.68 1.83 -12.39
CA ALA A 706 -4.45 1.72 -11.17
C ALA A 706 -5.61 2.73 -11.12
N TRP A 707 -5.91 3.22 -9.95
CA TRP A 707 -7.02 4.13 -9.66
C TRP A 707 -6.92 5.44 -10.45
N HIS A 708 -8.07 5.92 -10.92
CA HIS A 708 -8.23 7.20 -11.58
C HIS A 708 -9.31 8.03 -10.89
N VAL A 709 -9.02 9.29 -10.62
CA VAL A 709 -9.96 10.27 -10.09
C VAL A 709 -10.37 11.22 -11.22
N PRO A 710 -11.55 11.05 -11.83
CA PRO A 710 -11.97 11.83 -12.99
C PRO A 710 -12.00 13.35 -12.75
N GLU A 711 -12.42 13.77 -11.56
CA GLU A 711 -12.60 15.17 -11.19
C GLU A 711 -11.27 15.95 -11.20
N ASN A 712 -10.19 15.28 -10.83
CA ASN A 712 -8.84 15.86 -10.78
C ASN A 712 -7.97 15.42 -11.95
N ARG A 713 -8.44 14.45 -12.76
CA ARG A 713 -7.65 13.76 -13.78
C ARG A 713 -6.35 13.18 -13.19
N ASP A 714 -6.44 12.68 -11.95
CA ASP A 714 -5.36 12.01 -11.26
C ASP A 714 -5.39 10.54 -11.65
N ALA A 715 -4.32 10.05 -12.26
CA ALA A 715 -4.18 8.65 -12.62
C ALA A 715 -2.99 8.05 -11.88
N ALA A 716 -3.14 6.80 -11.46
CA ALA A 716 -2.09 6.15 -10.70
C ALA A 716 -1.54 4.91 -11.41
N VAL A 717 -0.31 4.56 -11.05
CA VAL A 717 0.34 3.30 -11.39
C VAL A 717 0.60 2.50 -10.11
N ILE A 718 0.71 1.18 -10.23
CA ILE A 718 0.99 0.30 -9.09
C ILE A 718 2.48 0.26 -8.79
N ASP A 719 2.81 0.40 -7.52
CA ASP A 719 4.16 0.09 -7.05
C ASP A 719 4.41 -1.42 -6.91
N SER A 720 5.65 -1.82 -6.68
CA SER A 720 6.04 -3.23 -6.54
C SER A 720 5.73 -3.81 -5.16
N GLY A 721 5.26 -3.01 -4.21
CA GLY A 721 5.05 -3.38 -2.82
C GLY A 721 6.32 -3.20 -1.98
N GLN A 722 7.12 -4.25 -1.80
CA GLN A 722 8.34 -4.18 -0.99
C GLN A 722 9.54 -3.67 -1.80
N SER A 723 9.82 -2.38 -1.71
CA SER A 723 10.88 -1.70 -2.46
C SER A 723 11.45 -0.51 -1.70
N ARG A 724 12.42 0.20 -2.27
CA ARG A 724 12.93 1.47 -1.72
C ARG A 724 11.84 2.55 -1.62
N TRP A 725 10.71 2.39 -2.29
CA TRP A 725 9.57 3.29 -2.13
C TRP A 725 9.02 3.26 -0.69
N ASN A 726 9.16 2.13 0.01
CA ASN A 726 8.85 2.05 1.45
C ASN A 726 9.76 2.98 2.28
N ASN A 727 11.05 3.08 1.94
CA ASN A 727 11.96 4.04 2.60
C ASN A 727 11.56 5.48 2.33
N TYR A 728 11.22 5.80 1.07
CA TYR A 728 10.71 7.11 0.68
C TYR A 728 9.45 7.47 1.48
N TYR A 729 8.52 6.54 1.59
CA TYR A 729 7.28 6.70 2.35
C TYR A 729 7.53 7.01 3.84
N ILE A 730 8.43 6.28 4.47
CA ILE A 730 8.79 6.50 5.89
C ILE A 730 9.40 7.89 6.13
N GLU A 731 10.32 8.32 5.29
CA GLU A 731 10.86 9.69 5.35
C GLU A 731 9.78 10.73 5.05
N GLY A 732 8.91 10.45 4.09
CA GLY A 732 7.76 11.29 3.75
C GLY A 732 6.83 11.49 4.93
N LEU A 733 6.53 10.45 5.69
CA LEU A 733 5.71 10.53 6.91
C LEU A 733 6.38 11.33 8.02
N ASP A 734 7.69 11.15 8.23
CA ASP A 734 8.47 11.97 9.17
C ASP A 734 8.41 13.46 8.76
N TRP A 735 8.59 13.72 7.47
CA TRP A 735 8.52 15.06 6.92
C TRP A 735 7.12 15.69 7.09
N LEU A 736 6.05 14.93 6.83
CA LEU A 736 4.66 15.37 7.00
C LEU A 736 4.31 15.61 8.47
N ALA A 737 4.71 14.72 9.37
CA ALA A 737 4.50 14.90 10.81
C ALA A 737 5.20 16.16 11.32
N ARG A 738 6.40 16.44 10.83
CA ARG A 738 7.22 17.59 11.25
C ARG A 738 6.78 18.92 10.65
N ASN A 739 6.39 18.93 9.37
CA ASN A 739 6.17 20.15 8.61
C ASN A 739 4.69 20.46 8.33
N VAL A 740 3.82 19.47 8.41
CA VAL A 740 2.38 19.59 8.18
C VAL A 740 1.59 19.37 9.46
N ASP A 741 2.22 18.72 10.45
CA ASP A 741 1.66 18.45 11.78
C ASP A 741 0.47 17.48 11.76
N ILE A 742 0.51 16.46 10.89
CA ILE A 742 -0.53 15.41 10.80
C ILE A 742 -0.63 14.64 12.12
N ASP A 743 -1.83 14.22 12.51
CA ASP A 743 -2.07 13.45 13.74
C ASP A 743 -2.06 11.93 13.49
N GLY A 744 -2.07 11.50 12.25
CA GLY A 744 -2.05 10.10 11.89
C GLY A 744 -2.42 9.81 10.46
N LEU A 745 -2.78 8.55 10.21
CA LEU A 745 -3.05 8.01 8.89
C LEU A 745 -4.40 7.28 8.83
N TYR A 746 -5.04 7.40 7.70
CA TYR A 746 -6.08 6.50 7.24
C TYR A 746 -5.49 5.64 6.11
N LEU A 747 -5.28 4.37 6.41
CA LEU A 747 -4.72 3.39 5.50
C LEU A 747 -5.85 2.63 4.82
N ASP A 748 -5.86 2.63 3.49
CA ASP A 748 -6.87 1.99 2.66
C ASP A 748 -6.21 0.88 1.84
N ASP A 749 -6.51 -0.38 2.18
CA ASP A 749 -5.97 -1.55 1.49
C ASP A 749 -4.44 -1.51 1.34
N VAL A 750 -3.75 -1.29 2.43
CA VAL A 750 -2.30 -1.15 2.47
C VAL A 750 -1.55 -2.36 1.88
N ALA A 751 -0.47 -2.08 1.18
CA ALA A 751 0.29 -3.09 0.44
C ALA A 751 1.75 -3.24 0.91
N TYR A 752 2.01 -3.07 2.19
CA TYR A 752 3.33 -3.29 2.78
C TYR A 752 3.28 -4.27 3.96
N ASP A 753 4.46 -4.71 4.37
CA ASP A 753 4.65 -5.70 5.41
C ASP A 753 4.68 -5.09 6.83
N ARG A 754 4.78 -5.98 7.81
CA ARG A 754 4.91 -5.63 9.23
C ARG A 754 6.13 -4.74 9.51
N THR A 755 7.27 -4.96 8.84
CA THR A 755 8.49 -4.17 9.06
C THR A 755 8.25 -2.71 8.71
N THR A 756 7.64 -2.45 7.58
CA THR A 756 7.26 -1.10 7.16
C THR A 756 6.24 -0.49 8.12
N MET A 757 5.22 -1.25 8.54
CA MET A 757 4.21 -0.76 9.48
C MET A 757 4.82 -0.40 10.85
N LYS A 758 5.77 -1.18 11.34
CA LYS A 758 6.54 -0.87 12.56
C LYS A 758 7.28 0.46 12.44
N ARG A 759 7.91 0.70 11.27
CA ARG A 759 8.59 1.98 10.95
C ARG A 759 7.60 3.15 10.90
N VAL A 760 6.44 2.97 10.27
CA VAL A 760 5.34 3.96 10.25
C VAL A 760 4.97 4.38 11.68
N ARG A 761 4.69 3.39 12.54
CA ARG A 761 4.34 3.65 13.94
C ARG A 761 5.43 4.42 14.68
N LYS A 762 6.71 4.01 14.55
CA LYS A 762 7.85 4.67 15.18
C LYS A 762 7.98 6.13 14.78
N VAL A 763 7.93 6.40 13.49
CA VAL A 763 8.07 7.74 12.92
C VAL A 763 6.96 8.66 13.44
N LEU A 764 5.71 8.22 13.33
CA LEU A 764 4.58 9.04 13.81
C LEU A 764 4.64 9.24 15.34
N GLN A 765 5.02 8.21 16.10
CA GLN A 765 5.12 8.29 17.56
C GLN A 765 6.27 9.21 18.03
N ALA A 766 7.30 9.41 17.23
CA ALA A 766 8.38 10.36 17.53
C ALA A 766 7.88 11.82 17.55
N HIS A 767 6.80 12.13 16.82
CA HIS A 767 6.20 13.46 16.73
C HIS A 767 4.90 13.59 17.54
N ARG A 768 4.17 12.50 17.72
CA ARG A 768 2.89 12.44 18.45
C ARG A 768 2.92 11.31 19.47
N PRO A 769 2.66 11.57 20.76
CA PRO A 769 2.61 10.51 21.79
C PRO A 769 1.58 9.42 21.45
N HIS A 770 0.45 9.79 20.87
CA HIS A 770 -0.66 8.92 20.47
C HIS A 770 -1.06 9.21 19.03
N PRO A 771 -0.27 8.75 18.02
CA PRO A 771 -0.67 8.92 16.63
C PRO A 771 -1.85 7.99 16.32
N LEU A 772 -2.80 8.48 15.53
CA LEU A 772 -3.99 7.73 15.15
C LEU A 772 -3.76 7.02 13.80
N ILE A 773 -3.73 5.70 13.81
CA ILE A 773 -3.55 4.89 12.61
C ILE A 773 -4.74 3.95 12.44
N ASP A 774 -5.54 4.22 11.41
CA ASP A 774 -6.68 3.39 11.05
C ASP A 774 -6.34 2.52 9.85
N LEU A 775 -6.84 1.30 9.86
CA LEU A 775 -6.73 0.37 8.73
C LEU A 775 -8.13 0.04 8.20
N HIS A 776 -8.36 0.41 6.96
CA HIS A 776 -9.55 0.07 6.19
C HIS A 776 -9.28 -1.10 5.24
N SER A 777 -10.25 -1.98 5.09
CA SER A 777 -10.30 -2.99 4.03
C SER A 777 -11.74 -3.45 3.80
N ALA A 778 -11.99 -3.94 2.59
CA ALA A 778 -13.24 -4.60 2.25
C ALA A 778 -13.38 -5.97 2.93
N SER A 779 -14.60 -6.43 3.13
CA SER A 779 -14.89 -7.77 3.65
C SER A 779 -14.69 -8.86 2.62
N GLN A 780 -14.77 -8.51 1.34
CA GLN A 780 -14.56 -9.46 0.27
C GLN A 780 -13.08 -9.56 -0.07
N PHE A 781 -12.64 -10.78 -0.17
CA PHE A 781 -11.46 -11.05 -0.96
C PHE A 781 -11.86 -11.43 -2.35
N ASP A 782 -11.26 -10.79 -3.29
CA ASP A 782 -11.15 -11.30 -4.63
C ASP A 782 -10.55 -12.72 -4.52
N ALA A 783 -11.14 -13.69 -5.21
CA ALA A 783 -10.62 -15.06 -5.25
C ALA A 783 -9.14 -15.13 -5.68
N ARG A 784 -8.67 -14.10 -6.40
CA ARG A 784 -7.28 -13.95 -6.83
C ARG A 784 -6.32 -13.62 -5.68
N ASP A 785 -6.78 -12.92 -4.64
CA ASP A 785 -5.94 -12.52 -3.51
C ASP A 785 -5.80 -13.65 -2.49
N GLY A 786 -6.71 -14.62 -2.54
CA GLY A 786 -6.63 -15.86 -1.82
C GLY A 786 -6.97 -15.80 -0.34
N TYR A 787 -7.16 -14.63 0.23
CA TYR A 787 -7.67 -14.47 1.58
C TYR A 787 -9.15 -14.18 1.53
N ILE A 788 -9.94 -14.89 2.30
CA ILE A 788 -11.38 -14.66 2.45
C ILE A 788 -11.71 -13.83 3.71
N ASN A 789 -10.67 -13.32 4.38
CA ASN A 789 -10.81 -12.46 5.56
C ASN A 789 -9.69 -11.42 5.64
N SER A 790 -10.09 -10.16 5.77
CA SER A 790 -9.20 -9.03 5.95
C SER A 790 -8.38 -9.14 7.24
N ALA A 791 -8.99 -9.68 8.32
CA ALA A 791 -8.31 -9.85 9.58
C ALA A 791 -7.03 -10.70 9.44
N LEU A 792 -7.08 -11.84 8.73
CA LEU A 792 -5.89 -12.67 8.54
C LEU A 792 -4.85 -12.02 7.63
N LEU A 793 -5.27 -11.35 6.55
CA LEU A 793 -4.36 -10.67 5.63
C LEU A 793 -3.52 -9.62 6.35
N TYR A 794 -4.14 -8.84 7.25
CA TYR A 794 -3.52 -7.70 7.90
C TYR A 794 -3.11 -7.93 9.36
N MET A 795 -3.30 -9.13 9.93
CA MET A 795 -3.06 -9.39 11.35
C MET A 795 -1.63 -9.05 11.80
N GLU A 796 -0.64 -9.19 10.93
CA GLU A 796 0.74 -8.82 11.23
C GLU A 796 0.93 -7.31 11.46
N LEU A 797 -0.01 -6.48 10.98
CA LEU A 797 0.01 -5.02 11.14
C LEU A 797 -0.71 -4.56 12.42
N PHE A 798 -1.62 -5.38 12.96
CA PHE A 798 -2.48 -5.04 14.10
C PHE A 798 -1.73 -4.56 15.36
N PRO A 799 -0.51 -5.02 15.67
CA PRO A 799 0.26 -4.46 16.78
C PRO A 799 0.46 -2.94 16.70
N TYR A 800 0.53 -2.38 15.49
CA TYR A 800 0.96 -1.03 15.20
C TYR A 800 -0.14 -0.07 14.77
N ILE A 801 -1.40 -0.53 14.72
CA ILE A 801 -2.57 0.27 14.37
C ILE A 801 -3.47 0.47 15.60
N ASP A 802 -4.40 1.43 15.51
CA ASP A 802 -5.27 1.80 16.64
C ASP A 802 -6.72 1.40 16.39
N ARG A 803 -7.21 1.42 15.13
CA ARG A 803 -8.60 1.14 14.82
C ARG A 803 -8.77 0.37 13.50
N LEU A 804 -9.74 -0.55 13.48
CA LEU A 804 -10.14 -1.26 12.27
C LEU A 804 -11.38 -0.62 11.64
N TRP A 805 -11.31 -0.37 10.34
CA TRP A 805 -12.42 0.06 9.51
C TRP A 805 -12.74 -1.04 8.48
N PHE A 806 -12.96 -2.25 8.97
CA PHE A 806 -13.40 -3.37 8.15
C PHE A 806 -14.91 -3.34 7.99
N GLY A 807 -15.44 -3.80 6.85
CA GLY A 807 -16.87 -3.94 6.67
C GLY A 807 -17.43 -3.29 5.42
N GLU A 808 -16.62 -2.80 4.51
CA GLU A 808 -17.09 -2.49 3.16
C GLU A 808 -17.68 -3.74 2.52
N GLU A 809 -18.92 -3.63 2.02
CA GLU A 809 -19.70 -4.75 1.45
C GLU A 809 -20.09 -5.86 2.43
N PHE A 810 -19.93 -5.66 3.75
CA PHE A 810 -20.44 -6.59 4.75
C PHE A 810 -21.96 -6.70 4.71
N ASP A 811 -22.46 -7.92 4.86
CA ASP A 811 -23.86 -8.15 5.20
C ASP A 811 -24.01 -8.20 6.73
N TYR A 812 -24.17 -7.05 7.34
CA TYR A 812 -24.31 -6.88 8.79
C TYR A 812 -25.52 -7.63 9.39
N GLU A 813 -26.50 -8.01 8.56
CA GLU A 813 -27.69 -8.73 8.99
C GLU A 813 -27.51 -10.25 9.00
N LYS A 814 -26.71 -10.80 8.06
CA LYS A 814 -26.58 -12.24 7.91
C LYS A 814 -25.35 -12.84 8.60
N THR A 815 -24.35 -12.02 8.91
CA THR A 815 -23.12 -12.50 9.57
C THR A 815 -23.36 -12.92 11.02
N SER A 816 -22.71 -14.00 11.46
CA SER A 816 -22.82 -14.54 12.83
C SER A 816 -22.15 -13.66 13.88
N PRO A 817 -22.49 -13.80 15.17
CA PRO A 817 -21.77 -13.12 16.25
C PRO A 817 -20.27 -13.46 16.27
N SER A 818 -19.90 -14.69 15.96
CA SER A 818 -18.51 -15.14 15.89
C SER A 818 -17.74 -14.41 14.79
N TYR A 819 -18.38 -14.18 13.63
CA TYR A 819 -17.80 -13.41 12.53
C TYR A 819 -17.56 -11.96 12.94
N TRP A 820 -18.56 -11.31 13.55
CA TRP A 820 -18.42 -9.95 14.08
C TRP A 820 -17.25 -9.86 15.07
N LEU A 821 -17.14 -10.85 15.96
CA LEU A 821 -16.08 -10.87 16.97
C LEU A 821 -14.70 -11.02 16.36
N THR A 822 -14.51 -11.97 15.45
CA THR A 822 -13.19 -12.39 14.97
C THR A 822 -12.70 -11.61 13.75
N GLU A 823 -13.61 -11.09 12.91
CA GLU A 823 -13.19 -10.45 11.65
C GLU A 823 -13.42 -8.94 11.63
N ILE A 824 -14.38 -8.41 12.40
CA ILE A 824 -14.75 -6.99 12.33
C ILE A 824 -14.31 -6.21 13.56
N SER A 825 -14.57 -6.76 14.75
CA SER A 825 -14.48 -6.01 16.00
C SER A 825 -13.05 -5.62 16.40
N GLY A 826 -12.06 -6.43 16.01
CA GLY A 826 -10.67 -6.28 16.46
C GLY A 826 -10.39 -6.73 17.90
N ILE A 827 -11.43 -7.02 18.68
CA ILE A 827 -11.32 -7.27 20.14
C ILE A 827 -10.34 -8.41 20.47
N PRO A 828 -10.34 -9.58 19.80
CA PRO A 828 -9.41 -10.68 20.11
C PRO A 828 -7.95 -10.33 19.82
N TYR A 829 -7.70 -9.22 19.18
CA TYR A 829 -6.36 -8.75 18.80
C TYR A 829 -5.89 -7.55 19.63
N GLY A 830 -6.76 -7.01 20.49
CA GLY A 830 -6.48 -5.81 21.28
C GLY A 830 -6.76 -4.51 20.55
N LEU A 831 -7.69 -4.54 19.61
CA LEU A 831 -8.17 -3.40 18.84
C LEU A 831 -9.68 -3.23 19.01
N MET A 832 -10.19 -2.10 18.58
CA MET A 832 -11.63 -1.89 18.44
C MET A 832 -11.94 -1.42 17.02
N GLY A 833 -13.00 -2.00 16.45
CA GLY A 833 -13.43 -1.73 15.09
C GLY A 833 -14.53 -0.68 15.02
N GLU A 834 -14.82 -0.24 13.80
CA GLU A 834 -15.95 0.60 13.45
C GLU A 834 -16.72 -0.02 12.29
N MET A 835 -18.02 0.28 12.21
CA MET A 835 -18.82 -0.11 11.05
C MET A 835 -18.52 0.82 9.89
N LEU A 836 -18.21 0.26 8.75
CA LEU A 836 -17.92 1.00 7.54
C LEU A 836 -19.07 0.81 6.56
N GLN A 837 -19.58 1.88 5.95
CA GLN A 837 -20.60 1.89 4.90
C GLN A 837 -21.93 1.15 5.21
N ASN A 838 -22.87 1.18 4.26
CA ASN A 838 -24.13 0.43 4.25
C ASN A 838 -24.95 0.46 5.54
N ASP A 839 -24.97 1.62 6.20
CA ASP A 839 -25.78 1.89 7.42
C ASP A 839 -25.41 1.06 8.65
N GLY A 840 -24.60 0.01 8.52
CA GLY A 840 -24.25 -0.88 9.61
C GLY A 840 -25.47 -1.50 10.31
N ASN A 841 -25.25 -2.04 11.49
CA ASN A 841 -26.31 -2.43 12.41
C ASN A 841 -25.97 -1.89 13.81
N PRO A 842 -26.51 -0.73 14.22
CA PRO A 842 -26.12 -0.06 15.45
C PRO A 842 -26.36 -0.88 16.72
N TRP A 843 -27.40 -1.72 16.78
CA TRP A 843 -27.64 -2.61 17.95
C TRP A 843 -26.55 -3.66 18.06
N ARG A 844 -26.23 -4.35 16.95
CA ARG A 844 -25.14 -5.33 16.91
C ARG A 844 -23.80 -4.65 17.12
N GLY A 845 -23.57 -3.47 16.48
CA GLY A 845 -22.36 -2.69 16.68
C GLY A 845 -22.08 -2.37 18.14
N MET A 846 -23.12 -1.99 18.90
CA MET A 846 -22.99 -1.67 20.33
C MET A 846 -22.66 -2.88 21.20
N LEU A 847 -22.81 -4.11 20.72
CA LEU A 847 -22.28 -5.29 21.42
C LEU A 847 -20.75 -5.31 21.42
N PHE A 848 -20.11 -4.64 20.47
CA PHE A 848 -18.66 -4.58 20.28
C PHE A 848 -18.09 -3.16 20.49
N GLY A 849 -18.91 -2.22 20.94
CA GLY A 849 -18.50 -0.83 21.09
C GLY A 849 -18.38 -0.04 19.80
N MET A 850 -18.91 -0.57 18.70
CA MET A 850 -18.75 0.00 17.36
C MET A 850 -19.80 1.03 17.03
N THR A 851 -19.42 2.04 16.26
CA THR A 851 -20.30 3.01 15.62
C THR A 851 -19.92 3.20 14.16
N SER A 852 -20.31 4.32 13.55
CA SER A 852 -19.91 4.69 12.20
C SER A 852 -19.34 6.10 12.16
N ARG A 853 -18.92 6.55 10.98
CA ARG A 853 -18.34 7.87 10.75
C ARG A 853 -19.29 8.79 10.00
N LEU A 854 -19.16 10.09 10.17
CA LEU A 854 -19.85 11.11 9.37
C LEU A 854 -19.11 11.39 8.06
N GLY A 855 -19.81 12.02 7.12
CA GLY A 855 -19.27 12.62 5.91
C GLY A 855 -19.10 11.69 4.72
N TRP A 856 -19.22 10.37 4.87
CA TRP A 856 -18.99 9.40 3.77
C TRP A 856 -20.27 8.82 3.18
N SER A 857 -21.13 8.23 4.00
CA SER A 857 -22.38 7.61 3.51
C SER A 857 -23.61 8.43 3.90
N LYS A 858 -24.68 8.33 3.14
CA LYS A 858 -25.96 9.01 3.42
C LYS A 858 -26.87 8.25 4.40
N GLY A 859 -26.55 6.99 4.69
CA GLY A 859 -27.46 6.09 5.35
C GLY A 859 -27.26 5.96 6.86
N SER A 860 -26.06 6.21 7.37
CA SER A 860 -25.71 5.99 8.79
C SER A 860 -25.37 7.32 9.46
N ASP A 861 -26.28 7.82 10.31
CA ASP A 861 -26.02 8.98 11.15
C ASP A 861 -25.72 8.55 12.58
N PRO A 862 -24.45 8.58 13.04
CA PRO A 862 -24.08 8.19 14.39
C PRO A 862 -24.41 9.25 15.45
N ARG A 863 -24.76 10.47 15.08
CA ARG A 863 -24.96 11.60 16.02
C ARG A 863 -25.99 11.33 17.11
N PRO A 864 -27.16 10.71 16.84
CA PRO A 864 -28.11 10.37 17.89
C PRO A 864 -27.54 9.38 18.92
N LEU A 865 -26.73 8.44 18.46
CA LEU A 865 -26.05 7.48 19.32
C LEU A 865 -24.94 8.16 20.14
N TRP A 866 -24.15 9.05 19.54
CA TRP A 866 -23.13 9.83 20.24
C TRP A 866 -23.76 10.72 21.35
N LYS A 867 -24.93 11.30 21.11
CA LYS A 867 -25.68 12.05 22.15
C LYS A 867 -26.09 11.15 23.31
N LEU A 868 -26.50 9.90 23.01
CA LEU A 868 -26.78 8.92 24.08
C LEU A 868 -25.51 8.61 24.87
N TRP A 869 -24.38 8.38 24.19
CA TRP A 869 -23.10 8.16 24.85
C TRP A 869 -22.70 9.28 25.78
N ASP A 870 -22.83 10.52 25.33
CA ASP A 870 -22.53 11.70 26.16
C ASP A 870 -23.46 11.81 27.38
N SER A 871 -24.76 11.62 27.18
CA SER A 871 -25.73 11.70 28.27
C SER A 871 -25.58 10.58 29.31
N PHE A 872 -25.17 9.41 28.86
CA PHE A 872 -24.82 8.27 29.71
C PHE A 872 -23.43 8.43 30.35
N GLY A 873 -22.48 9.02 29.65
CA GLY A 873 -21.07 9.12 30.03
C GLY A 873 -20.34 7.80 29.77
N ILE A 874 -20.44 7.28 28.55
CA ILE A 874 -19.89 5.95 28.14
C ILE A 874 -18.37 5.85 28.29
N GLN A 875 -17.65 6.95 28.14
CA GLN A 875 -16.18 7.00 28.29
C GLN A 875 -15.70 6.61 29.71
N GLN A 876 -16.57 6.77 30.71
CA GLN A 876 -16.27 6.41 32.12
C GLN A 876 -16.86 5.04 32.48
N ALA A 877 -17.38 4.29 31.53
CA ALA A 877 -18.01 3.00 31.78
C ALA A 877 -17.01 1.84 31.53
N ASP A 878 -17.10 0.82 32.34
CA ASP A 878 -16.45 -0.46 32.11
C ASP A 878 -17.26 -1.24 31.06
N MET A 879 -16.68 -1.53 29.91
CA MET A 879 -17.29 -2.38 28.89
C MET A 879 -17.11 -3.84 29.27
N ILE A 880 -18.21 -4.57 29.43
CA ILE A 880 -18.24 -5.99 29.72
C ILE A 880 -19.00 -6.70 28.60
N GLY A 881 -18.26 -7.27 27.65
CA GLY A 881 -18.83 -7.89 26.46
C GLY A 881 -19.61 -9.19 26.74
N TRP A 882 -20.48 -9.53 25.83
CA TRP A 882 -21.28 -10.78 25.89
C TRP A 882 -20.42 -12.05 25.95
N TRP A 883 -19.17 -12.02 25.51
CA TRP A 883 -18.20 -13.11 25.55
C TRP A 883 -17.56 -13.33 26.93
N VAL A 884 -17.73 -12.40 27.88
CA VAL A 884 -17.18 -12.50 29.22
C VAL A 884 -17.99 -13.50 30.05
N HIS A 885 -17.30 -14.47 30.68
CA HIS A 885 -17.96 -15.53 31.44
C HIS A 885 -18.85 -15.00 32.53
N ASP A 886 -18.41 -14.00 33.30
CA ASP A 886 -19.13 -13.43 34.43
C ASP A 886 -19.76 -12.05 34.06
N THR A 887 -20.37 -11.99 32.86
CA THR A 887 -21.08 -10.76 32.47
C THR A 887 -22.26 -10.49 33.39
N PRO A 888 -22.45 -9.23 33.88
CA PRO A 888 -23.47 -8.94 34.90
C PRO A 888 -24.90 -8.97 34.37
N VAL A 889 -25.10 -8.91 33.05
CA VAL A 889 -26.43 -9.00 32.43
C VAL A 889 -26.37 -10.00 31.28
N ARG A 890 -27.31 -10.94 31.25
CA ARG A 890 -27.48 -11.93 30.20
C ARG A 890 -28.92 -12.02 29.73
N SER A 891 -29.09 -12.43 28.50
CA SER A 891 -30.36 -12.87 27.94
C SER A 891 -30.66 -14.34 28.37
N ASP A 892 -31.90 -14.69 28.42
CA ASP A 892 -32.38 -16.10 28.54
C ASP A 892 -32.30 -16.83 27.19
N ARG A 893 -31.68 -16.25 26.14
CA ARG A 893 -31.56 -16.78 24.79
C ARG A 893 -30.14 -16.67 24.28
N ASP A 894 -29.68 -17.70 23.56
CA ASP A 894 -28.36 -17.77 22.95
C ASP A 894 -28.25 -16.92 21.66
N ASP A 895 -29.39 -16.65 20.98
CA ASP A 895 -29.46 -15.85 19.76
C ASP A 895 -29.78 -14.35 19.99
N VAL A 896 -29.80 -13.93 21.26
CA VAL A 896 -29.92 -12.52 21.65
C VAL A 896 -28.82 -12.20 22.67
N LEU A 897 -27.85 -11.41 22.25
CA LEU A 897 -26.63 -11.14 23.01
C LEU A 897 -26.70 -9.81 23.77
N VAL A 898 -25.97 -9.73 24.87
CA VAL A 898 -25.97 -8.55 25.75
C VAL A 898 -24.55 -8.13 26.13
N THR A 899 -24.19 -6.89 25.85
CA THR A 899 -23.00 -6.21 26.38
C THR A 899 -23.42 -5.14 27.37
N SER A 900 -22.71 -5.04 28.49
CA SER A 900 -22.98 -4.09 29.56
C SER A 900 -21.89 -3.01 29.63
N TYR A 901 -22.28 -1.75 29.69
CA TYR A 901 -21.42 -0.60 29.97
C TYR A 901 -21.73 -0.14 31.38
N VAL A 902 -20.86 -0.51 32.32
CA VAL A 902 -21.16 -0.37 33.78
C VAL A 902 -20.49 0.88 34.32
N ARG A 903 -21.30 1.74 34.96
CA ARG A 903 -20.85 2.86 35.78
C ARG A 903 -21.34 2.71 37.20
N ASN A 904 -20.80 3.50 38.13
CA ASN A 904 -21.25 3.47 39.52
C ASN A 904 -22.75 3.89 39.60
N GLY A 905 -23.61 2.94 39.99
CA GLY A 905 -25.04 3.12 40.12
C GLY A 905 -25.82 3.21 38.80
N LYS A 906 -25.23 2.92 37.66
CA LYS A 906 -25.89 3.01 36.35
C LYS A 906 -25.27 2.10 35.32
N THR A 907 -26.05 1.43 34.50
CA THR A 907 -25.56 0.52 33.45
C THR A 907 -26.31 0.77 32.15
N LEU A 908 -25.58 0.99 31.04
CA LEU A 908 -26.15 0.93 29.70
C LEU A 908 -26.04 -0.52 29.20
N ILE A 909 -27.17 -1.11 28.88
CA ILE A 909 -27.29 -2.47 28.37
C ILE A 909 -27.53 -2.39 26.86
N ALA A 910 -26.58 -2.87 26.08
CA ALA A 910 -26.74 -3.09 24.65
C ALA A 910 -27.23 -4.52 24.43
N LEU A 911 -28.40 -4.67 23.82
CA LEU A 911 -29.04 -5.94 23.52
C LEU A 911 -29.31 -6.02 22.03
N ALA A 912 -28.87 -7.09 21.37
CA ALA A 912 -29.10 -7.27 19.94
C ALA A 912 -29.41 -8.74 19.56
N SER A 913 -30.26 -8.89 18.53
CA SER A 913 -30.82 -10.17 18.12
C SER A 913 -30.22 -10.70 16.82
N TRP A 914 -29.94 -12.01 16.81
CA TRP A 914 -29.73 -12.86 15.64
C TRP A 914 -30.89 -13.84 15.41
N ALA A 915 -31.95 -13.75 16.23
CA ALA A 915 -33.14 -14.55 16.04
C ALA A 915 -33.78 -14.26 14.67
N PRO A 916 -34.23 -15.30 13.95
CA PRO A 916 -34.88 -15.15 12.65
C PRO A 916 -36.25 -14.48 12.72
N ASP A 917 -36.93 -14.62 13.86
CA ASP A 917 -38.29 -14.12 14.11
C ASP A 917 -38.31 -13.14 15.29
N LYS A 918 -39.41 -12.36 15.39
CA LYS A 918 -39.69 -11.55 16.58
C LYS A 918 -39.73 -12.48 17.80
N THR A 919 -38.95 -12.13 18.81
CA THR A 919 -38.82 -12.97 20.02
C THR A 919 -38.98 -12.11 21.26
N ASP A 920 -39.33 -12.73 22.33
CA ASP A 920 -39.46 -12.15 23.67
C ASP A 920 -38.28 -12.62 24.53
N VAL A 921 -37.65 -11.68 25.22
CA VAL A 921 -36.42 -11.89 25.98
C VAL A 921 -36.56 -11.49 27.40
N LYS A 922 -36.01 -12.25 28.33
CA LYS A 922 -35.86 -11.87 29.75
C LYS A 922 -34.39 -11.67 30.07
N LEU A 923 -34.09 -10.63 30.84
CA LEU A 923 -32.73 -10.35 31.30
C LEU A 923 -32.48 -10.97 32.69
N HIS A 924 -31.38 -11.71 32.78
CA HIS A 924 -30.81 -12.17 34.04
C HIS A 924 -29.77 -11.13 34.51
N ILE A 925 -30.02 -10.48 35.65
CA ILE A 925 -29.21 -9.38 36.15
C ILE A 925 -28.53 -9.80 37.46
N ASP A 926 -27.21 -9.71 37.48
CA ASP A 926 -26.44 -9.79 38.74
C ASP A 926 -26.41 -8.46 39.44
N TRP A 927 -27.39 -8.27 40.32
CA TRP A 927 -27.56 -7.05 41.09
C TRP A 927 -26.39 -6.72 41.99
N LYS A 928 -25.70 -7.75 42.50
CA LYS A 928 -24.50 -7.57 43.33
C LYS A 928 -23.34 -7.04 42.54
N ALA A 929 -23.10 -7.60 41.36
CA ALA A 929 -22.03 -7.15 40.46
C ALA A 929 -22.25 -5.70 40.02
N LEU A 930 -23.51 -5.33 39.74
CA LEU A 930 -23.86 -3.97 39.33
C LEU A 930 -23.98 -2.99 40.53
N ARG A 931 -23.96 -3.48 41.76
CA ARG A 931 -24.18 -2.70 43.00
C ARG A 931 -25.51 -1.94 43.01
N LEU A 932 -26.54 -2.53 42.42
CA LEU A 932 -27.90 -2.01 42.34
C LEU A 932 -28.83 -2.83 43.22
N LYS A 933 -30.00 -2.23 43.59
CA LYS A 933 -31.06 -2.92 44.37
C LYS A 933 -32.27 -3.17 43.48
N PRO A 934 -32.73 -4.43 43.34
CA PRO A 934 -33.83 -4.77 42.43
C PRO A 934 -35.11 -3.99 42.68
N ASP A 935 -35.46 -3.71 43.95
CA ASP A 935 -36.73 -3.08 44.34
C ASP A 935 -36.86 -1.60 43.92
N HIS A 936 -35.76 -0.96 43.55
CA HIS A 936 -35.70 0.44 43.16
C HIS A 936 -35.20 0.64 41.73
N ALA A 937 -34.80 -0.44 41.05
CA ALA A 937 -34.21 -0.38 39.73
C ALA A 937 -35.23 -0.05 38.63
N LYS A 938 -34.85 0.83 37.73
CA LYS A 938 -35.60 1.19 36.54
C LYS A 938 -34.83 0.74 35.30
N LEU A 939 -35.56 0.23 34.31
CA LEU A 939 -34.99 -0.20 33.03
C LEU A 939 -35.65 0.62 31.91
N VAL A 940 -34.94 1.60 31.41
CA VAL A 940 -35.51 2.59 30.47
C VAL A 940 -34.75 2.53 29.14
N ALA A 941 -35.49 2.38 28.05
CA ALA A 941 -34.97 2.63 26.71
C ALA A 941 -35.17 4.14 26.41
N PRO A 942 -34.12 4.96 26.34
CA PRO A 942 -34.25 6.34 25.88
C PRO A 942 -34.66 6.40 24.42
N ALA A 943 -35.43 7.42 24.04
CA ALA A 943 -35.64 7.69 22.61
C ALA A 943 -34.31 8.08 21.96
N VAL A 944 -33.95 7.40 20.86
CA VAL A 944 -32.80 7.74 20.03
C VAL A 944 -33.30 7.90 18.60
N GLU A 945 -33.18 9.13 18.07
CA GLU A 945 -33.72 9.49 16.76
C GLU A 945 -33.25 8.56 15.66
N GLY A 946 -34.17 8.09 14.84
CA GLY A 946 -33.86 7.14 13.73
C GLY A 946 -33.46 5.74 14.18
N PHE A 947 -33.35 5.48 15.47
CA PHE A 947 -32.79 4.26 16.02
C PHE A 947 -33.77 3.45 16.87
N GLN A 948 -34.27 4.01 17.97
CA GLN A 948 -35.25 3.36 18.85
C GLN A 948 -36.23 4.33 19.47
N PRO A 949 -37.50 3.93 19.72
CA PRO A 949 -38.47 4.72 20.50
C PRO A 949 -38.13 4.67 21.99
N ALA A 950 -38.69 5.61 22.75
CA ALA A 950 -38.70 5.48 24.20
C ALA A 950 -39.57 4.31 24.66
N ALA A 951 -39.10 3.57 25.66
CA ALA A 951 -39.85 2.51 26.33
C ALA A 951 -39.37 2.36 27.79
N GLU A 952 -40.24 1.87 28.64
CA GLU A 952 -39.91 1.57 30.03
C GLU A 952 -40.31 0.12 30.33
N PHE A 953 -39.41 -0.60 31.00
CA PHE A 953 -39.61 -1.96 31.44
C PHE A 953 -39.30 -2.07 32.94
N LYS A 954 -39.86 -3.05 33.56
CA LYS A 954 -39.43 -3.43 34.91
C LYS A 954 -38.39 -4.55 34.81
N PRO A 955 -37.43 -4.63 35.74
CA PRO A 955 -36.59 -5.78 35.86
C PRO A 955 -37.43 -7.06 35.96
N GLY A 956 -37.17 -8.03 35.09
CA GLY A 956 -37.95 -9.27 34.98
C GLY A 956 -39.08 -9.24 33.96
N ASP A 957 -39.45 -8.10 33.42
CA ASP A 957 -40.39 -8.02 32.29
C ASP A 957 -39.84 -8.74 31.06
N THR A 958 -40.76 -9.18 30.22
CA THR A 958 -40.43 -9.70 28.89
C THR A 958 -40.24 -8.54 27.92
N ILE A 959 -39.08 -8.48 27.27
CA ILE A 959 -38.69 -7.43 26.34
C ILE A 959 -38.87 -7.95 24.90
N PRO A 960 -39.73 -7.36 24.08
CA PRO A 960 -39.92 -7.77 22.70
C PRO A 960 -38.73 -7.30 21.82
N VAL A 961 -38.15 -8.19 21.05
CA VAL A 961 -37.04 -7.89 20.16
C VAL A 961 -37.36 -8.38 18.74
N LYS A 962 -37.13 -7.53 17.74
CA LYS A 962 -37.34 -7.85 16.32
C LYS A 962 -36.05 -8.47 15.74
N PRO A 963 -36.16 -9.28 14.66
CA PRO A 963 -34.98 -9.78 13.95
C PRO A 963 -34.02 -8.65 13.55
N GLY A 964 -32.74 -8.85 13.75
CA GLY A 964 -31.68 -7.90 13.42
C GLY A 964 -31.73 -6.59 14.21
N LYS A 965 -32.62 -6.44 15.20
CA LYS A 965 -32.79 -5.24 16.06
C LYS A 965 -32.43 -5.58 17.51
N GLY A 966 -32.55 -4.59 18.35
CA GLY A 966 -32.25 -4.71 19.76
C GLY A 966 -32.81 -3.55 20.57
N TRP A 967 -32.19 -3.32 21.71
CA TRP A 967 -32.47 -2.19 22.60
C TRP A 967 -31.20 -1.68 23.25
N LEU A 968 -31.08 -0.37 23.38
CA LEU A 968 -30.18 0.27 24.32
C LEU A 968 -30.99 0.69 25.57
N LEU A 969 -30.73 0.00 26.66
CA LEU A 969 -31.50 0.16 27.91
C LEU A 969 -30.60 0.76 28.99
N ILE A 970 -31.09 1.75 29.73
CA ILE A 970 -30.40 2.26 30.91
C ILE A 970 -31.05 1.62 32.13
N LEU A 971 -30.23 0.92 32.90
CA LEU A 971 -30.57 0.37 34.19
C LEU A 971 -29.97 1.24 35.31
N ASP A 972 -30.79 1.83 36.15
CA ASP A 972 -30.36 2.70 37.27
C ASP A 972 -31.21 2.47 38.53
#